data_b1cd78fb0ff4f5cc8001eb4d481896da
#
_entry.id   b1cd78fb0ff4f5cc8001eb4d481896da
#
_cell.length_a   1.000
_cell.length_b   1.000
_cell.length_c   1.000
_cell.angle_alpha   90.00
_cell.angle_beta   90.00
_cell.angle_gamma   90.00
#
_symmetry.space_group_name_H-M   'P 1'
#
loop_
_entity.id
_entity.type
_entity.pdbx_description
1 polymer ?
#
loop_
_entity_poly.entity_id
_entity_poly.type
_entity_poly.pdbx_seq_one_letter_code
_entity_poly.pdbx_strand_id
1 'polypeptide(L)'
;MAFLEAEIDICNDSKDNRLVDVSVCLVKEEKEAADEQNKDRGDDCKIAAKVHRLIHVGKEKGETASLSIILDNPLFWSAEEPNLYKVKVTAVDTGIFRTHFVENETKTVDECSSLFGIRTITADAVRGLRINGKTVKLKGGCVHHDNGLLGAVSLYESEDRKVMRLKQSGFNAIRTAHNPPSAALVEACDRLGMYIFDEAFDAWGIAKRTGDFSQYFDSFHENELEAFVRRDRIHPSVIMWSIGNEIPERGGLNNGYALATKLVNIIKKLDATRPVSNGICSLWAGLDDYEAKGQNQSQNAKDKDPDIWEKHTEPFTNGLDVVGYNYMEELYERDHELFPERVILGSENFPKEIGYRWPVVEALPYVIGDFTWTAWDYIGEAGIGKAAYVDACDPLVERGPWALMPGEASPFPWRLANDADYDITGRLLPQGAYRRVVWGSKDTWLFSMHPDNYKKTEIISMWGFPAVLKNWNYEGYEGKHVELVVFSAADEVEIILNGQSQGKKPVEKTGSMPRSVKFDLIYEPGVVEAISYVNGQRQSSDKLVTSGKPAKLIVTPEKHAIKADGHDLVYVNIDIADEMNRIVTDASVKLNVSLSGEGFIAGFGTGNPVTDEDYTENETISFRGHASAIIRSGYKAGKAVLTVTAPDMEKVQLQIEIIG
;
A
#
# COMPACT_ATOMS: atom_id res chain seq x y z
N MET A 1 4.67 16.92 -27.61
CA MET A 1 4.96 18.25 -27.02
C MET A 1 4.29 18.32 -25.65
N ALA A 2 4.99 18.77 -24.61
CA ALA A 2 4.43 19.06 -23.30
C ALA A 2 4.64 20.54 -22.97
N PHE A 3 3.66 21.14 -22.30
CA PHE A 3 3.73 22.48 -21.73
C PHE A 3 3.82 22.33 -20.21
N LEU A 4 4.87 22.88 -19.63
CA LEU A 4 5.14 22.83 -18.21
C LEU A 4 5.20 24.28 -17.68
N GLU A 5 4.67 24.48 -16.49
CA GLU A 5 4.76 25.75 -15.77
C GLU A 5 5.53 25.50 -14.48
N ALA A 6 6.51 26.37 -14.21
CA ALA A 6 7.28 26.36 -12.99
C ALA A 6 7.04 27.66 -12.24
N GLU A 7 6.59 27.57 -11.01
CA GLU A 7 6.48 28.66 -10.05
C GLU A 7 7.61 28.52 -9.03
N ILE A 8 8.43 29.56 -8.90
CA ILE A 8 9.60 29.56 -8.01
C ILE A 8 9.49 30.76 -7.08
N ASP A 9 9.35 30.48 -5.79
CA ASP A 9 9.34 31.50 -4.76
C ASP A 9 10.77 31.84 -4.38
N ILE A 10 11.12 33.13 -4.43
CA ILE A 10 12.46 33.65 -4.14
C ILE A 10 12.36 34.69 -3.04
N CYS A 11 13.13 34.50 -1.99
CA CYS A 11 13.23 35.42 -0.88
C CYS A 11 14.57 36.19 -0.90
N ASN A 12 14.49 37.48 -0.70
CA ASN A 12 15.68 38.35 -0.56
C ASN A 12 15.73 38.91 0.86
N ASP A 13 16.55 38.31 1.70
CA ASP A 13 16.78 38.76 3.10
C ASP A 13 17.80 39.89 3.21
N SER A 14 18.34 40.35 2.09
CA SER A 14 19.33 41.45 2.10
C SER A 14 18.66 42.82 2.22
N LYS A 15 19.44 43.83 2.64
CA LYS A 15 19.00 45.23 2.77
C LYS A 15 18.94 45.99 1.45
N ASP A 16 19.33 45.35 0.34
CA ASP A 16 19.36 45.92 -1.00
C ASP A 16 18.41 45.22 -1.94
N ASN A 17 17.88 45.94 -2.91
CA ASN A 17 17.13 45.31 -4.02
C ASN A 17 18.10 44.46 -4.86
N ARG A 18 17.68 43.30 -5.27
CA ARG A 18 18.47 42.36 -6.07
C ARG A 18 17.85 42.11 -7.44
N LEU A 19 18.72 41.90 -8.40
CA LEU A 19 18.34 41.40 -9.71
C LEU A 19 18.82 39.95 -9.81
N VAL A 20 17.88 39.01 -9.91
CA VAL A 20 18.16 37.57 -9.84
C VAL A 20 17.80 36.91 -11.17
N ASP A 21 18.75 36.22 -11.77
CA ASP A 21 18.50 35.32 -12.92
C ASP A 21 18.11 33.95 -12.39
N VAL A 22 16.84 33.61 -12.61
CA VAL A 22 16.25 32.32 -12.23
C VAL A 22 16.22 31.43 -13.43
N SER A 23 16.88 30.28 -13.36
CA SER A 23 16.85 29.30 -14.43
C SER A 23 16.25 27.97 -13.99
N VAL A 24 15.49 27.36 -14.87
CA VAL A 24 14.94 26.00 -14.71
C VAL A 24 15.50 25.14 -15.82
N CYS A 25 16.12 24.03 -15.44
CA CYS A 25 16.69 23.05 -16.33
C CYS A 25 16.03 21.69 -16.11
N LEU A 26 15.52 21.06 -17.17
CA LEU A 26 15.02 19.68 -17.17
C LEU A 26 16.11 18.77 -17.71
N VAL A 27 16.53 17.81 -16.91
CA VAL A 27 17.51 16.78 -17.26
C VAL A 27 16.78 15.43 -17.27
N LYS A 28 16.98 14.62 -18.31
CA LYS A 28 16.45 13.26 -18.35
C LYS A 28 17.15 12.42 -17.28
N GLU A 29 16.37 11.78 -16.42
CA GLU A 29 16.90 10.80 -15.46
C GLU A 29 17.17 9.50 -16.22
N GLU A 30 18.41 9.04 -16.22
CA GLU A 30 18.75 7.72 -16.76
C GLU A 30 18.48 6.69 -15.68
N LYS A 31 17.70 5.65 -15.99
CA LYS A 31 17.63 4.45 -15.13
C LYS A 31 19.04 3.92 -15.02
N GLU A 32 19.56 3.75 -13.81
CA GLU A 32 20.87 3.14 -13.58
C GLU A 32 20.94 1.80 -14.33
N ALA A 33 21.50 1.83 -15.53
CA ALA A 33 21.95 0.62 -16.19
C ALA A 33 23.22 0.22 -15.44
N ALA A 34 23.36 -1.06 -15.12
CA ALA A 34 24.50 -1.66 -14.43
C ALA A 34 25.81 -1.60 -15.26
N ASP A 35 26.07 -0.53 -15.98
CA ASP A 35 27.23 -0.35 -16.84
C ASP A 35 28.07 0.84 -16.33
N GLU A 36 29.06 0.52 -15.51
CA GLU A 36 30.02 1.46 -14.92
C GLU A 36 30.92 2.22 -15.94
N GLN A 37 30.76 1.99 -17.23
CA GLN A 37 31.68 2.51 -18.24
C GLN A 37 31.33 3.89 -18.83
N ASN A 38 30.27 4.56 -18.37
CA ASN A 38 29.80 5.83 -18.95
C ASN A 38 29.76 7.04 -18.00
N LYS A 39 30.57 7.02 -16.94
CA LYS A 39 30.57 8.10 -15.90
C LYS A 39 31.17 9.45 -16.34
N ASP A 40 31.71 9.60 -17.54
CA ASP A 40 32.48 10.78 -17.98
C ASP A 40 31.80 11.69 -19.03
N ARG A 41 30.49 11.54 -19.29
CA ARG A 41 29.77 12.50 -20.13
C ARG A 41 29.10 13.53 -19.24
N GLY A 42 29.64 14.75 -19.26
CA GLY A 42 29.12 15.86 -18.46
C GLY A 42 27.59 16.10 -18.64
N ASP A 43 26.98 16.69 -17.62
CA ASP A 43 25.52 16.96 -17.49
C ASP A 43 24.87 17.65 -18.72
N ASP A 44 25.66 18.32 -19.56
CA ASP A 44 25.16 19.06 -20.73
C ASP A 44 24.54 18.19 -21.83
N CYS A 45 24.89 16.90 -21.94
CA CYS A 45 24.35 16.00 -22.96
C CYS A 45 22.94 15.47 -22.64
N LYS A 46 22.42 15.71 -21.43
CA LYS A 46 21.14 15.16 -20.93
C LYS A 46 20.05 16.22 -20.79
N ILE A 47 20.37 17.49 -21.05
CA ILE A 47 19.41 18.60 -20.91
C ILE A 47 18.30 18.43 -21.94
N ALA A 48 17.07 18.25 -21.45
CA ALA A 48 15.88 18.13 -22.26
C ALA A 48 15.27 19.50 -22.61
N ALA A 49 15.30 20.45 -21.66
CA ALA A 49 14.89 21.84 -21.86
C ALA A 49 15.53 22.72 -20.79
N LYS A 50 15.74 23.99 -21.14
CA LYS A 50 16.23 25.02 -20.21
C LYS A 50 15.55 26.34 -20.53
N VAL A 51 15.07 27.02 -19.50
CA VAL A 51 14.52 28.39 -19.57
C VAL A 51 15.08 29.21 -18.44
N HIS A 52 15.10 30.52 -18.60
CA HIS A 52 15.50 31.43 -17.53
C HIS A 52 14.72 32.75 -17.60
N ARG A 53 14.68 33.46 -16.50
CA ARG A 53 14.03 34.76 -16.37
C ARG A 53 14.76 35.61 -15.35
N LEU A 54 15.01 36.86 -15.74
CA LEU A 54 15.54 37.87 -14.87
C LEU A 54 14.40 38.54 -14.09
N ILE A 55 14.47 38.53 -12.77
CA ILE A 55 13.47 39.14 -11.88
C ILE A 55 14.10 40.12 -10.92
N HIS A 56 13.33 41.14 -10.56
CA HIS A 56 13.69 42.09 -9.52
C HIS A 56 13.04 41.63 -8.20
N VAL A 57 13.85 41.41 -7.17
CA VAL A 57 13.41 41.07 -5.82
C VAL A 57 13.73 42.21 -4.86
N GLY A 58 12.67 42.79 -4.31
CA GLY A 58 12.82 43.90 -3.36
C GLY A 58 13.56 43.48 -2.10
N LYS A 59 14.20 44.46 -1.42
CA LYS A 59 14.86 44.24 -0.12
C LYS A 59 13.86 43.67 0.90
N GLU A 60 14.27 42.65 1.64
CA GLU A 60 13.47 42.00 2.68
C GLU A 60 12.08 41.56 2.18
N LYS A 61 11.99 41.09 0.89
CA LYS A 61 10.74 40.66 0.23
C LYS A 61 10.92 39.34 -0.50
N GLY A 62 9.79 38.67 -0.69
CA GLY A 62 9.66 37.54 -1.62
C GLY A 62 9.00 37.95 -2.92
N GLU A 63 9.34 37.26 -4.01
CA GLU A 63 8.74 37.36 -5.32
C GLU A 63 8.61 35.97 -5.93
N THR A 64 7.55 35.72 -6.69
CA THR A 64 7.36 34.47 -7.41
C THR A 64 7.72 34.64 -8.88
N ALA A 65 8.66 33.84 -9.37
CA ALA A 65 8.97 33.74 -10.79
C ALA A 65 8.15 32.63 -11.45
N SER A 66 7.38 32.98 -12.49
CA SER A 66 6.69 31.99 -13.31
C SER A 66 7.43 31.83 -14.64
N LEU A 67 7.79 30.57 -14.98
CA LEU A 67 8.47 30.22 -16.22
C LEU A 67 7.67 29.12 -16.95
N SER A 68 7.48 29.31 -18.25
CA SER A 68 6.84 28.31 -19.11
C SER A 68 7.91 27.54 -19.90
N ILE A 69 7.80 26.23 -19.92
CA ILE A 69 8.75 25.33 -20.56
C ILE A 69 8.01 24.52 -21.62
N ILE A 70 8.54 24.49 -22.82
CA ILE A 70 8.03 23.63 -23.90
C ILE A 70 9.04 22.51 -24.09
N LEU A 71 8.55 21.28 -24.04
CA LEU A 71 9.36 20.09 -24.26
C LEU A 71 8.83 19.29 -25.45
N ASP A 72 9.65 19.12 -26.46
CA ASP A 72 9.35 18.27 -27.59
C ASP A 72 9.65 16.81 -27.29
N ASN A 73 8.75 15.90 -27.74
CA ASN A 73 8.89 14.46 -27.56
C ASN A 73 9.16 14.04 -26.12
N PRO A 74 8.29 14.43 -25.14
CA PRO A 74 8.48 14.07 -23.74
C PRO A 74 8.40 12.56 -23.55
N LEU A 75 9.20 12.03 -22.63
CA LEU A 75 8.98 10.72 -22.06
C LEU A 75 7.88 10.83 -21.00
N PHE A 76 6.79 10.12 -21.20
CA PHE A 76 5.68 10.13 -20.26
C PHE A 76 5.96 9.16 -19.09
N TRP A 77 5.52 9.57 -17.90
CA TRP A 77 5.51 8.75 -16.71
C TRP A 77 4.21 7.94 -16.62
N SER A 78 4.31 6.67 -16.29
CA SER A 78 3.20 5.80 -15.85
C SER A 78 3.71 4.78 -14.84
N ALA A 79 2.80 4.04 -14.19
CA ALA A 79 3.21 2.96 -13.28
C ALA A 79 4.01 1.84 -13.98
N GLU A 80 3.77 1.63 -15.28
CA GLU A 80 4.48 0.66 -16.11
C GLU A 80 5.82 1.20 -16.62
N GLU A 81 5.86 2.50 -16.93
CA GLU A 81 7.03 3.21 -17.46
C GLU A 81 7.30 4.46 -16.63
N PRO A 82 7.92 4.36 -15.44
CA PRO A 82 8.17 5.48 -14.56
C PRO A 82 9.35 6.33 -15.03
N ASN A 83 9.13 7.07 -16.12
CA ASN A 83 10.13 7.97 -16.69
C ASN A 83 10.13 9.29 -15.92
N LEU A 84 11.27 9.68 -15.39
CA LEU A 84 11.44 10.89 -14.59
C LEU A 84 12.41 11.86 -15.25
N TYR A 85 12.26 13.12 -14.92
CA TYR A 85 13.18 14.20 -15.19
C TYR A 85 13.66 14.78 -13.87
N LYS A 86 14.94 15.14 -13.78
CA LYS A 86 15.44 15.98 -12.72
C LYS A 86 15.21 17.42 -13.11
N VAL A 87 14.40 18.12 -12.33
CA VAL A 87 14.21 19.57 -12.41
C VAL A 87 15.26 20.23 -11.55
N LYS A 88 16.12 21.02 -12.14
CA LYS A 88 17.14 21.80 -11.45
C LYS A 88 16.77 23.28 -11.56
N VAL A 89 16.62 23.94 -10.42
CA VAL A 89 16.38 25.38 -10.33
C VAL A 89 17.63 26.04 -9.77
N THR A 90 18.08 27.10 -10.42
CA THR A 90 19.26 27.86 -9.98
C THR A 90 18.90 29.34 -9.92
N ALA A 91 19.23 29.99 -8.81
CA ALA A 91 19.12 31.42 -8.63
C ALA A 91 20.53 32.06 -8.65
N VAL A 92 20.75 33.00 -9.56
CA VAL A 92 22.02 33.71 -9.69
C VAL A 92 21.80 35.19 -9.38
N ASP A 93 22.47 35.71 -8.35
CA ASP A 93 22.47 37.12 -8.09
C ASP A 93 23.34 37.85 -9.15
N THR A 94 22.71 38.67 -9.98
CA THR A 94 23.38 39.43 -11.04
C THR A 94 23.79 40.83 -10.62
N GLY A 95 23.51 41.20 -9.39
CA GLY A 95 23.99 42.44 -8.77
C GLY A 95 22.93 43.30 -8.08
N ILE A 96 23.39 44.40 -7.49
CA ILE A 96 22.56 45.38 -6.82
C ILE A 96 21.94 46.32 -7.86
N PHE A 97 20.62 46.43 -7.90
CA PHE A 97 19.95 47.42 -8.73
C PHE A 97 20.03 48.80 -8.04
N ARG A 98 21.05 49.58 -8.40
CA ARG A 98 21.09 51.00 -8.10
C ARG A 98 20.69 51.81 -9.34
N THR A 99 20.01 52.92 -9.17
CA THR A 99 19.24 53.69 -10.15
C THR A 99 19.93 54.01 -11.49
N HIS A 100 21.22 53.70 -11.69
CA HIS A 100 21.93 53.96 -12.96
C HIS A 100 23.04 52.95 -13.34
N PHE A 101 23.40 51.96 -12.51
CA PHE A 101 24.44 50.97 -12.84
C PHE A 101 24.18 49.61 -12.17
N VAL A 102 24.38 48.51 -12.90
CA VAL A 102 24.43 47.15 -12.38
C VAL A 102 25.92 46.87 -12.06
N GLU A 103 26.26 46.71 -10.81
CA GLU A 103 27.57 46.15 -10.43
C GLU A 103 27.48 44.64 -10.65
N ASN A 104 28.21 44.13 -11.64
CA ASN A 104 28.21 42.72 -12.04
C ASN A 104 29.06 41.89 -11.08
N GLU A 105 28.46 41.40 -10.00
CA GLU A 105 28.95 40.21 -9.30
C GLU A 105 27.96 39.08 -9.56
N THR A 106 28.22 38.28 -10.59
CA THR A 106 27.42 37.04 -10.82
C THR A 106 27.85 35.97 -9.83
N LYS A 107 26.97 35.64 -8.91
CA LYS A 107 27.16 34.56 -7.96
C LYS A 107 25.91 33.71 -7.88
N THR A 108 26.08 32.40 -8.03
CA THR A 108 25.01 31.46 -7.66
C THR A 108 24.75 31.58 -6.17
N VAL A 109 23.53 31.91 -5.80
CA VAL A 109 23.14 32.12 -4.40
C VAL A 109 22.40 30.93 -3.86
N ASP A 110 21.61 30.24 -4.73
CA ASP A 110 20.84 29.09 -4.32
C ASP A 110 20.61 28.13 -5.48
N GLU A 111 20.46 26.86 -5.15
CA GLU A 111 20.18 25.80 -6.09
C GLU A 111 19.31 24.72 -5.41
N CYS A 112 18.25 24.32 -6.06
CA CYS A 112 17.44 23.19 -5.63
C CYS A 112 17.14 22.24 -6.79
N SER A 113 16.84 20.99 -6.49
CA SER A 113 16.43 20.03 -7.50
C SER A 113 15.40 19.07 -6.94
N SER A 114 14.50 18.61 -7.84
CA SER A 114 13.48 17.61 -7.55
C SER A 114 13.31 16.67 -8.73
N LEU A 115 12.75 15.49 -8.48
CA LEU A 115 12.29 14.62 -9.55
C LEU A 115 10.91 15.07 -10.00
N PHE A 116 10.62 14.90 -11.28
CA PHE A 116 9.37 15.28 -11.90
C PHE A 116 9.01 14.32 -13.03
N GLY A 117 7.73 13.96 -13.18
CA GLY A 117 7.26 13.12 -14.27
C GLY A 117 6.14 13.79 -15.05
N ILE A 118 6.18 13.65 -16.35
CA ILE A 118 5.19 14.24 -17.27
C ILE A 118 4.10 13.21 -17.56
N ARG A 119 2.86 13.54 -17.29
CA ARG A 119 1.70 12.69 -17.57
C ARG A 119 0.43 13.51 -17.75
N THR A 120 -0.59 12.88 -18.35
CA THR A 120 -1.95 13.41 -18.39
C THR A 120 -2.89 12.47 -17.65
N ILE A 121 -3.87 13.01 -16.93
CA ILE A 121 -4.91 12.27 -16.22
C ILE A 121 -6.26 12.76 -16.70
N THR A 122 -7.15 11.84 -17.05
CA THR A 122 -8.56 12.15 -17.34
C THR A 122 -9.43 11.03 -16.82
N ALA A 123 -10.58 11.36 -16.24
CA ALA A 123 -11.57 10.41 -15.80
C ALA A 123 -12.95 10.84 -16.30
N ASP A 124 -13.69 9.91 -16.89
CA ASP A 124 -15.08 10.09 -17.28
C ASP A 124 -15.84 8.74 -17.23
N ALA A 125 -17.16 8.79 -17.09
CA ALA A 125 -17.97 7.59 -16.92
C ALA A 125 -18.00 6.68 -18.16
N VAL A 126 -17.72 7.22 -19.35
CA VAL A 126 -17.78 6.48 -20.62
C VAL A 126 -16.50 5.69 -20.87
N ARG A 127 -15.34 6.28 -20.56
CA ARG A 127 -14.01 5.73 -20.91
C ARG A 127 -13.18 5.39 -19.67
N GLY A 128 -13.67 5.68 -18.48
CA GLY A 128 -12.98 5.46 -17.22
C GLY A 128 -11.77 6.36 -17.01
N LEU A 129 -10.87 5.92 -16.13
CA LEU A 129 -9.60 6.58 -15.85
C LEU A 129 -8.62 6.33 -17.01
N ARG A 130 -7.96 7.38 -17.46
CA ARG A 130 -6.92 7.30 -18.48
C ARG A 130 -5.68 8.06 -18.04
N ILE A 131 -4.56 7.37 -18.13
CA ILE A 131 -3.23 7.94 -17.94
C ILE A 131 -2.54 7.98 -19.32
N ASN A 132 -2.09 9.14 -19.73
CA ASN A 132 -1.51 9.37 -21.07
C ASN A 132 -2.40 8.87 -22.22
N GLY A 133 -3.72 9.02 -22.05
CA GLY A 133 -4.73 8.59 -23.01
C GLY A 133 -5.04 7.09 -23.02
N LYS A 134 -4.32 6.26 -22.25
CA LYS A 134 -4.58 4.82 -22.10
C LYS A 134 -5.50 4.56 -20.92
N THR A 135 -6.55 3.77 -21.12
CA THR A 135 -7.44 3.34 -20.02
C THR A 135 -6.70 2.47 -19.01
N VAL A 136 -6.85 2.78 -17.74
CA VAL A 136 -6.22 2.07 -16.62
C VAL A 136 -7.31 1.67 -15.63
N LYS A 137 -7.25 0.43 -15.14
CA LYS A 137 -7.97 -0.02 -13.95
C LYS A 137 -7.01 -0.06 -12.78
N LEU A 138 -7.38 0.58 -11.67
CA LEU A 138 -6.56 0.63 -10.47
C LEU A 138 -6.70 -0.69 -9.71
N LYS A 139 -5.60 -1.44 -9.65
CA LYS A 139 -5.39 -2.62 -8.81
C LYS A 139 -4.79 -2.13 -7.51
N GLY A 140 -5.65 -1.70 -6.61
CA GLY A 140 -5.26 -0.90 -5.46
C GLY A 140 -5.26 -1.64 -4.14
N GLY A 141 -4.55 -1.04 -3.18
CA GLY A 141 -4.63 -1.43 -1.78
C GLY A 141 -4.38 -0.25 -0.85
N CYS A 142 -5.12 -0.23 0.24
CA CYS A 142 -4.90 0.74 1.31
C CYS A 142 -3.66 0.37 2.10
N VAL A 143 -2.87 1.37 2.48
CA VAL A 143 -1.69 1.20 3.34
C VAL A 143 -1.68 2.27 4.42
N HIS A 144 -1.34 1.87 5.63
CA HIS A 144 -1.06 2.79 6.73
C HIS A 144 0.38 3.30 6.67
N HIS A 145 0.69 4.32 7.46
CA HIS A 145 1.99 4.98 7.48
C HIS A 145 3.07 4.20 8.23
N ASP A 146 2.71 3.17 8.99
CA ASP A 146 3.67 2.37 9.75
C ASP A 146 4.47 1.40 8.86
N ASN A 147 5.61 0.96 9.36
CA ASN A 147 6.54 0.05 8.72
C ASN A 147 6.82 -1.20 9.58
N GLY A 148 5.77 -1.74 10.18
CA GLY A 148 5.79 -2.98 10.94
C GLY A 148 6.82 -2.95 12.07
N LEU A 149 7.89 -3.76 11.97
CA LEU A 149 8.93 -3.86 13.01
C LEU A 149 9.69 -2.56 13.27
N LEU A 150 9.61 -1.56 12.37
CA LEU A 150 10.18 -0.22 12.55
C LEU A 150 9.19 0.75 13.23
N GLY A 151 7.96 0.31 13.54
CA GLY A 151 6.92 1.21 14.01
C GLY A 151 6.56 2.27 12.97
N ALA A 152 6.35 3.52 13.38
CA ALA A 152 5.97 4.62 12.50
C ALA A 152 7.17 5.31 11.79
N VAL A 153 8.36 4.72 11.86
CA VAL A 153 9.54 5.27 11.17
C VAL A 153 9.47 4.97 9.68
N SER A 154 9.47 6.01 8.86
CA SER A 154 9.51 5.90 7.40
C SER A 154 10.92 6.25 6.90
N LEU A 155 11.57 5.29 6.27
CA LEU A 155 12.86 5.43 5.62
C LEU A 155 12.73 5.04 4.14
N TYR A 156 13.56 5.60 3.28
CA TYR A 156 13.49 5.35 1.84
C TYR A 156 13.49 3.86 1.51
N GLU A 157 14.39 3.09 2.12
CA GLU A 157 14.48 1.64 1.87
C GLU A 157 13.25 0.87 2.35
N SER A 158 12.63 1.27 3.45
CA SER A 158 11.41 0.62 3.95
C SER A 158 10.22 0.84 3.01
N GLU A 159 10.10 2.04 2.47
CA GLU A 159 9.03 2.38 1.53
C GLU A 159 9.29 1.78 0.14
N ASP A 160 10.53 1.81 -0.34
CA ASP A 160 10.92 1.13 -1.59
C ASP A 160 10.56 -0.36 -1.53
N ARG A 161 10.90 -1.01 -0.43
CA ARG A 161 10.59 -2.43 -0.20
C ARG A 161 9.07 -2.69 -0.22
N LYS A 162 8.29 -1.86 0.47
CA LYS A 162 6.82 -1.94 0.48
C LYS A 162 6.26 -1.83 -0.94
N VAL A 163 6.62 -0.79 -1.66
CA VAL A 163 6.16 -0.55 -3.04
C VAL A 163 6.60 -1.68 -3.99
N MET A 164 7.85 -2.14 -3.91
CA MET A 164 8.34 -3.26 -4.72
C MET A 164 7.55 -4.55 -4.47
N ARG A 165 7.30 -4.90 -3.21
CA ARG A 165 6.52 -6.10 -2.85
C ARG A 165 5.10 -6.04 -3.38
N LEU A 166 4.43 -4.90 -3.20
CA LEU A 166 3.08 -4.69 -3.74
C LEU A 166 3.07 -4.81 -5.27
N LYS A 167 4.01 -4.16 -5.95
CA LYS A 167 4.13 -4.23 -7.41
C LYS A 167 4.37 -5.67 -7.91
N GLN A 168 5.22 -6.45 -7.22
CA GLN A 168 5.45 -7.87 -7.51
C GLN A 168 4.18 -8.72 -7.38
N SER A 169 3.23 -8.31 -6.57
CA SER A 169 1.92 -8.95 -6.42
C SER A 169 0.85 -8.44 -7.39
N GLY A 170 1.21 -7.51 -8.28
CA GLY A 170 0.33 -7.01 -9.33
C GLY A 170 -0.46 -5.75 -8.95
N PHE A 171 -0.22 -5.15 -7.79
CA PHE A 171 -0.74 -3.83 -7.48
C PHE A 171 -0.14 -2.79 -8.43
N ASN A 172 -0.94 -1.83 -8.83
CA ASN A 172 -0.49 -0.65 -9.55
C ASN A 172 -0.87 0.65 -8.84
N ALA A 173 -1.61 0.57 -7.73
CA ALA A 173 -2.07 1.72 -6.96
C ALA A 173 -2.04 1.49 -5.45
N ILE A 174 -1.79 2.57 -4.70
CA ILE A 174 -1.87 2.65 -3.24
C ILE A 174 -2.85 3.77 -2.88
N ARG A 175 -3.69 3.54 -1.86
CA ARG A 175 -4.41 4.58 -1.14
C ARG A 175 -3.74 4.80 0.22
N THR A 176 -3.39 6.04 0.52
CA THR A 176 -2.75 6.40 1.79
C THR A 176 -3.81 6.60 2.87
N ALA A 177 -3.99 5.61 3.70
CA ALA A 177 -5.09 5.57 4.69
C ALA A 177 -4.61 6.00 6.09
N HIS A 178 -5.24 6.92 6.75
CA HIS A 178 -6.20 7.92 6.20
C HIS A 178 -5.62 9.30 6.48
N ASN A 179 -4.45 9.56 5.95
CA ASN A 179 -3.67 10.77 6.20
C ASN A 179 -2.56 10.95 5.15
N PRO A 180 -1.98 12.15 5.04
CA PRO A 180 -0.87 12.40 4.13
C PRO A 180 0.30 11.43 4.35
N PRO A 181 0.83 10.82 3.28
CA PRO A 181 1.94 9.86 3.35
C PRO A 181 3.27 10.53 3.69
N SER A 182 4.28 9.72 4.00
CA SER A 182 5.67 10.19 4.07
C SER A 182 6.18 10.58 2.68
N ALA A 183 7.10 11.54 2.62
CA ALA A 183 7.79 11.89 1.37
C ALA A 183 8.50 10.67 0.76
N ALA A 184 9.10 9.81 1.60
CA ALA A 184 9.78 8.60 1.14
C ALA A 184 8.85 7.63 0.39
N LEU A 185 7.58 7.47 0.84
CA LEU A 185 6.60 6.64 0.13
C LEU A 185 6.24 7.23 -1.24
N VAL A 186 5.98 8.54 -1.29
CA VAL A 186 5.62 9.21 -2.55
C VAL A 186 6.76 9.13 -3.56
N GLU A 187 8.00 9.40 -3.13
CA GLU A 187 9.19 9.30 -3.97
C GLU A 187 9.48 7.85 -4.42
N ALA A 188 9.22 6.84 -3.56
CA ALA A 188 9.29 5.43 -3.93
C ALA A 188 8.29 5.11 -5.05
N CYS A 189 7.05 5.60 -4.94
CA CYS A 189 6.01 5.42 -5.95
C CYS A 189 6.37 6.09 -7.27
N ASP A 190 7.00 7.28 -7.24
CA ASP A 190 7.49 7.96 -8.44
C ASP A 190 8.56 7.14 -9.17
N ARG A 191 9.56 6.65 -8.44
CA ARG A 191 10.71 5.92 -9.00
C ARG A 191 10.35 4.51 -9.47
N LEU A 192 9.54 3.82 -8.67
CA LEU A 192 9.20 2.41 -8.94
C LEU A 192 7.95 2.26 -9.80
N GLY A 193 7.16 3.32 -9.97
CA GLY A 193 5.93 3.31 -10.78
C GLY A 193 4.75 2.69 -10.01
N MET A 194 4.13 3.45 -9.13
CA MET A 194 2.91 3.10 -8.41
C MET A 194 2.00 4.33 -8.36
N TYR A 195 0.74 4.20 -8.72
CA TYR A 195 -0.23 5.29 -8.61
C TYR A 195 -0.60 5.52 -7.15
N ILE A 196 -0.83 6.77 -6.77
CA ILE A 196 -1.27 7.14 -5.42
C ILE A 196 -2.64 7.81 -5.50
N PHE A 197 -3.56 7.28 -4.71
CA PHE A 197 -4.77 7.95 -4.26
C PHE A 197 -4.46 8.55 -2.90
N ASP A 198 -4.18 9.85 -2.88
CA ASP A 198 -3.56 10.56 -1.78
C ASP A 198 -4.61 11.21 -0.90
N GLU A 199 -4.65 10.83 0.38
CA GLU A 199 -5.75 11.18 1.28
C GLU A 199 -5.31 12.14 2.38
N ALA A 200 -6.11 13.22 2.57
CA ALA A 200 -5.78 14.29 3.50
C ALA A 200 -6.27 14.02 4.94
N PHE A 201 -7.50 13.53 5.10
CA PHE A 201 -8.15 13.48 6.42
C PHE A 201 -8.94 12.18 6.64
N ASP A 202 -8.85 11.58 7.83
CA ASP A 202 -9.75 10.52 8.26
C ASP A 202 -11.05 11.08 8.87
N ALA A 203 -10.99 12.20 9.56
CA ALA A 203 -12.14 12.84 10.21
C ALA A 203 -12.16 14.35 9.92
N TRP A 204 -13.38 14.93 9.82
CA TRP A 204 -13.56 16.37 9.74
C TRP A 204 -13.93 16.94 11.13
N GLY A 205 -14.93 17.84 11.22
CA GLY A 205 -15.33 18.49 12.46
C GLY A 205 -16.06 17.58 13.45
N ILE A 206 -16.63 16.46 12.97
CA ILE A 206 -17.27 15.47 13.84
C ILE A 206 -16.31 14.32 14.12
N ALA A 207 -16.04 14.05 15.39
CA ALA A 207 -15.11 13.00 15.81
C ALA A 207 -15.62 11.59 15.45
N LYS A 208 -14.75 10.75 14.90
CA LYS A 208 -14.95 9.31 14.74
C LYS A 208 -14.44 8.54 15.96
N ARG A 209 -13.39 9.04 16.59
CA ARG A 209 -12.77 8.48 17.79
C ARG A 209 -12.36 9.58 18.76
N THR A 210 -12.23 9.24 20.03
CA THR A 210 -11.71 10.16 21.06
C THR A 210 -10.28 10.55 20.71
N GLY A 211 -10.01 11.85 20.59
CA GLY A 211 -8.67 12.40 20.36
C GLY A 211 -8.21 12.36 18.91
N ASP A 212 -9.10 12.11 17.94
CA ASP A 212 -8.79 12.19 16.53
C ASP A 212 -8.59 13.65 16.03
N PHE A 213 -8.32 13.82 14.73
CA PHE A 213 -8.03 15.12 14.13
C PHE A 213 -9.21 16.11 14.19
N SER A 214 -10.44 15.66 14.43
CA SER A 214 -11.63 16.51 14.46
C SER A 214 -11.50 17.72 15.39
N GLN A 215 -10.79 17.55 16.50
CA GLN A 215 -10.56 18.65 17.46
C GLN A 215 -9.73 19.82 16.91
N TYR A 216 -8.99 19.58 15.82
CA TYR A 216 -8.14 20.59 15.15
C TYR A 216 -8.70 21.03 13.80
N PHE A 217 -9.62 20.26 13.23
CA PHE A 217 -10.08 20.40 11.86
C PHE A 217 -10.55 21.82 11.53
N ASP A 218 -11.44 22.39 12.34
CA ASP A 218 -12.01 23.72 12.08
C ASP A 218 -10.93 24.82 12.02
N SER A 219 -9.85 24.66 12.79
CA SER A 219 -8.78 25.67 12.89
C SER A 219 -7.69 25.49 11.84
N PHE A 220 -7.47 24.27 11.33
CA PHE A 220 -6.28 23.96 10.55
C PHE A 220 -6.53 23.35 9.17
N HIS A 221 -7.74 22.87 8.85
CA HIS A 221 -8.02 22.12 7.61
C HIS A 221 -7.59 22.85 6.33
N GLU A 222 -7.73 24.18 6.25
CA GLU A 222 -7.33 24.93 5.07
C GLU A 222 -5.80 24.92 4.91
N ASN A 223 -5.06 25.23 6.00
CA ASN A 223 -3.59 25.26 5.99
C ASN A 223 -3.00 23.88 5.73
N GLU A 224 -3.57 22.85 6.38
CA GLU A 224 -3.11 21.47 6.19
C GLU A 224 -3.35 21.00 4.75
N LEU A 225 -4.53 21.26 4.20
CA LEU A 225 -4.88 20.89 2.83
C LEU A 225 -4.02 21.64 1.81
N GLU A 226 -3.73 22.94 2.05
CA GLU A 226 -2.84 23.71 1.20
C GLU A 226 -1.40 23.16 1.25
N ALA A 227 -0.87 22.89 2.43
CA ALA A 227 0.48 22.33 2.62
C ALA A 227 0.61 20.95 1.97
N PHE A 228 -0.39 20.09 2.15
CA PHE A 228 -0.49 18.76 1.58
C PHE A 228 -0.44 18.81 0.04
N VAL A 229 -1.32 19.58 -0.61
CA VAL A 229 -1.36 19.68 -2.07
C VAL A 229 -0.09 20.31 -2.62
N ARG A 230 0.44 21.38 -1.99
CA ARG A 230 1.70 22.03 -2.43
C ARG A 230 2.89 21.09 -2.35
N ARG A 231 2.98 20.24 -1.32
CA ARG A 231 4.04 19.25 -1.17
C ARG A 231 3.97 18.21 -2.29
N ASP A 232 2.77 17.63 -2.53
CA ASP A 232 2.66 16.40 -3.32
C ASP A 232 2.25 16.63 -4.79
N ARG A 233 1.83 17.83 -5.20
CA ARG A 233 1.45 18.12 -6.59
C ARG A 233 2.59 17.98 -7.60
N ILE A 234 3.86 18.01 -7.18
CA ILE A 234 5.01 17.80 -8.06
C ILE A 234 5.19 16.32 -8.45
N HIS A 235 4.69 15.41 -7.64
CA HIS A 235 4.88 13.96 -7.79
C HIS A 235 3.95 13.38 -8.86
N PRO A 236 4.49 12.73 -9.91
CA PRO A 236 3.67 12.13 -10.97
C PRO A 236 2.86 10.93 -10.50
N SER A 237 3.30 10.22 -9.46
CA SER A 237 2.60 9.07 -8.87
C SER A 237 1.26 9.45 -8.25
N VAL A 238 1.13 10.65 -7.69
CA VAL A 238 -0.15 11.16 -7.17
C VAL A 238 -1.08 11.43 -8.35
N ILE A 239 -2.15 10.64 -8.49
CA ILE A 239 -3.10 10.73 -9.60
C ILE A 239 -4.48 11.20 -9.18
N MET A 240 -4.76 11.21 -7.89
CA MET A 240 -6.05 11.57 -7.32
C MET A 240 -5.88 12.07 -5.89
N TRP A 241 -6.64 13.10 -5.52
CA TRP A 241 -6.73 13.64 -4.17
C TRP A 241 -7.96 13.11 -3.46
N SER A 242 -7.86 12.83 -2.16
CA SER A 242 -9.01 12.53 -1.31
C SER A 242 -9.15 13.58 -0.21
N ILE A 243 -10.36 14.09 -0.04
CA ILE A 243 -10.68 15.08 1.01
C ILE A 243 -11.12 14.44 2.32
N GLY A 244 -11.27 13.11 2.37
CA GLY A 244 -11.65 12.42 3.61
C GLY A 244 -12.09 10.98 3.43
N ASN A 245 -12.21 10.29 4.55
CA ASN A 245 -12.67 8.92 4.66
C ASN A 245 -13.88 8.79 5.57
N GLU A 246 -14.97 8.18 5.09
CA GLU A 246 -16.15 7.78 5.88
C GLU A 246 -16.63 8.84 6.88
N ILE A 247 -16.50 10.11 6.50
CA ILE A 247 -16.79 11.22 7.39
C ILE A 247 -18.28 11.31 7.74
N PRO A 248 -18.62 11.59 9.00
CA PRO A 248 -20.02 11.69 9.42
C PRO A 248 -20.82 12.75 8.68
N GLU A 249 -20.18 13.83 8.28
CA GLU A 249 -20.77 14.98 7.59
C GLU A 249 -21.28 14.66 6.18
N ARG A 250 -20.96 13.50 5.61
CA ARG A 250 -21.44 13.07 4.27
C ARG A 250 -22.97 13.04 4.13
N GLY A 251 -23.68 12.93 5.25
CA GLY A 251 -25.15 13.01 5.30
C GLY A 251 -25.70 14.43 5.48
N GLY A 252 -24.88 15.46 5.36
CA GLY A 252 -25.29 16.87 5.49
C GLY A 252 -25.14 17.46 6.90
N LEU A 253 -24.73 16.67 7.88
CA LEU A 253 -24.43 17.16 9.22
C LEU A 253 -23.32 18.22 9.18
N ASN A 254 -23.34 19.15 10.13
CA ASN A 254 -22.31 20.20 10.29
C ASN A 254 -21.96 20.93 8.97
N ASN A 255 -22.95 21.23 8.13
CA ASN A 255 -22.78 21.81 6.79
C ASN A 255 -21.88 20.99 5.85
N GLY A 256 -21.84 19.66 5.98
CA GLY A 256 -20.93 18.77 5.27
C GLY A 256 -20.94 18.95 3.76
N TYR A 257 -22.08 19.22 3.14
CA TYR A 257 -22.16 19.46 1.69
C TYR A 257 -21.41 20.73 1.26
N ALA A 258 -21.59 21.82 2.00
CA ALA A 258 -20.86 23.07 1.72
C ALA A 258 -19.37 22.92 2.02
N LEU A 259 -19.05 22.17 3.06
CA LEU A 259 -17.66 21.90 3.45
C LEU A 259 -16.96 21.03 2.39
N ALA A 260 -17.59 19.96 1.88
CA ALA A 260 -17.06 19.16 0.78
C ALA A 260 -16.73 20.04 -0.43
N THR A 261 -17.69 20.88 -0.85
CA THR A 261 -17.49 21.83 -1.96
C THR A 261 -16.31 22.78 -1.69
N LYS A 262 -16.19 23.28 -0.46
CA LYS A 262 -15.08 24.16 -0.05
C LYS A 262 -13.73 23.47 -0.19
N LEU A 263 -13.59 22.24 0.35
CA LEU A 263 -12.34 21.47 0.30
C LEU A 263 -11.94 21.14 -1.14
N VAL A 264 -12.89 20.70 -1.97
CA VAL A 264 -12.65 20.47 -3.41
C VAL A 264 -12.14 21.75 -4.08
N ASN A 265 -12.77 22.90 -3.82
CA ASN A 265 -12.37 24.17 -4.41
C ASN A 265 -10.96 24.61 -3.97
N ILE A 266 -10.55 24.36 -2.73
CA ILE A 266 -9.19 24.62 -2.26
C ILE A 266 -8.20 23.79 -3.08
N ILE A 267 -8.43 22.47 -3.23
CA ILE A 267 -7.57 21.61 -4.01
C ILE A 267 -7.51 22.08 -5.47
N LYS A 268 -8.67 22.29 -6.11
CA LYS A 268 -8.74 22.68 -7.53
C LYS A 268 -8.09 24.03 -7.82
N LYS A 269 -8.05 24.94 -6.86
CA LYS A 269 -7.30 26.20 -6.97
C LYS A 269 -5.78 25.98 -6.98
N LEU A 270 -5.29 24.97 -6.25
CA LEU A 270 -3.87 24.64 -6.14
C LEU A 270 -3.40 23.66 -7.21
N ASP A 271 -4.28 22.73 -7.60
CA ASP A 271 -4.05 21.71 -8.61
C ASP A 271 -5.36 21.33 -9.32
N ALA A 272 -5.56 21.86 -10.51
CA ALA A 272 -6.71 21.53 -11.37
C ALA A 272 -6.46 20.28 -12.25
N THR A 273 -5.27 19.67 -12.18
CA THR A 273 -4.85 18.59 -13.10
C THR A 273 -5.27 17.20 -12.66
N ARG A 274 -5.61 17.02 -11.38
CA ARG A 274 -5.99 15.73 -10.79
C ARG A 274 -7.45 15.73 -10.36
N PRO A 275 -8.15 14.59 -10.47
CA PRO A 275 -9.47 14.42 -9.89
C PRO A 275 -9.41 14.47 -8.35
N VAL A 276 -10.52 14.91 -7.77
CA VAL A 276 -10.75 14.96 -6.32
C VAL A 276 -11.84 13.96 -5.96
N SER A 277 -11.63 13.22 -4.87
CA SER A 277 -12.50 12.15 -4.39
C SER A 277 -12.72 12.24 -2.88
N ASN A 278 -13.57 11.35 -2.37
CA ASN A 278 -13.77 11.04 -0.95
C ASN A 278 -14.19 9.57 -0.83
N GLY A 279 -13.71 8.84 0.14
CA GLY A 279 -14.22 7.51 0.48
C GLY A 279 -15.49 7.61 1.28
N ILE A 280 -16.62 7.16 0.71
CA ILE A 280 -17.90 7.13 1.42
C ILE A 280 -18.33 5.70 1.73
N CYS A 281 -18.90 5.49 2.91
CA CYS A 281 -19.55 4.23 3.27
C CYS A 281 -21.07 4.38 3.31
N SER A 282 -21.77 3.25 3.50
CA SER A 282 -23.22 3.27 3.66
C SER A 282 -23.67 4.21 4.78
N LEU A 283 -24.89 4.73 4.68
CA LEU A 283 -25.43 5.75 5.57
C LEU A 283 -25.84 5.25 6.98
N TRP A 284 -25.34 4.13 7.44
CA TRP A 284 -25.64 3.63 8.79
C TRP A 284 -25.02 4.46 9.93
N ALA A 285 -24.19 5.43 9.61
CA ALA A 285 -23.76 6.44 10.55
C ALA A 285 -24.11 7.84 9.96
N GLY A 286 -25.10 8.52 10.49
CA GLY A 286 -25.28 9.93 10.20
C GLY A 286 -26.62 10.40 9.67
N LEU A 287 -27.63 9.56 9.51
CA LEU A 287 -28.96 10.01 9.09
C LEU A 287 -29.97 10.21 10.21
N ASP A 288 -29.95 9.35 11.18
CA ASP A 288 -30.80 9.46 12.34
C ASP A 288 -29.96 9.36 13.58
N ASP A 289 -29.74 10.44 14.24
CA ASP A 289 -29.07 10.48 15.52
C ASP A 289 -27.75 9.74 15.61
N TYR A 290 -26.70 10.47 15.52
CA TYR A 290 -25.40 10.07 16.02
C TYR A 290 -25.46 9.45 17.43
N GLU A 291 -26.56 9.71 18.13
CA GLU A 291 -26.89 9.19 19.45
C GLU A 291 -27.64 7.86 19.43
N ALA A 292 -28.20 7.45 18.33
CA ALA A 292 -29.00 6.23 18.27
C ALA A 292 -28.19 5.01 17.82
N LYS A 293 -27.39 4.57 18.65
CA LYS A 293 -26.97 3.19 18.99
C LYS A 293 -27.52 2.08 18.10
N GLY A 294 -26.67 1.54 17.20
CA GLY A 294 -26.81 0.18 16.74
C GLY A 294 -27.14 -0.01 15.26
N GLN A 295 -26.50 -1.00 14.73
CA GLN A 295 -26.39 -1.48 13.36
C GLN A 295 -27.70 -1.77 12.59
N ASN A 296 -28.86 -1.75 13.26
CA ASN A 296 -30.17 -2.02 12.65
C ASN A 296 -30.86 -0.79 12.08
N GLN A 297 -30.25 0.39 12.13
CA GLN A 297 -30.94 1.63 11.76
C GLN A 297 -30.86 1.97 10.29
N SER A 298 -29.81 1.53 9.58
CA SER A 298 -29.73 1.73 8.12
C SER A 298 -30.86 0.99 7.40
N GLN A 299 -31.20 -0.21 7.84
CA GLN A 299 -32.32 -0.96 7.28
C GLN A 299 -33.64 -0.28 7.61
N ASN A 300 -33.83 0.18 8.85
CA ASN A 300 -35.02 0.91 9.27
C ASN A 300 -35.20 2.27 8.55
N ALA A 301 -34.10 2.94 8.21
CA ALA A 301 -34.13 4.18 7.45
C ALA A 301 -34.51 3.92 5.99
N LYS A 302 -33.95 2.87 5.34
CA LYS A 302 -34.34 2.45 3.99
C LYS A 302 -35.80 1.99 3.90
N ASP A 303 -36.32 1.35 4.94
CA ASP A 303 -37.73 0.91 5.00
C ASP A 303 -38.70 2.12 5.07
N LYS A 304 -38.24 3.24 5.62
CA LYS A 304 -39.03 4.47 5.73
C LYS A 304 -38.90 5.38 4.51
N ASP A 305 -37.73 5.47 3.94
CA ASP A 305 -37.43 6.28 2.75
C ASP A 305 -36.50 5.51 1.83
N PRO A 306 -37.02 4.82 0.79
CA PRO A 306 -36.20 4.06 -0.17
C PRO A 306 -35.16 4.90 -0.91
N ASP A 307 -35.40 6.20 -1.07
CA ASP A 307 -34.55 7.13 -1.79
C ASP A 307 -33.55 7.87 -0.87
N ILE A 308 -33.40 7.39 0.36
CA ILE A 308 -32.58 8.07 1.37
C ILE A 308 -31.12 8.16 0.94
N TRP A 309 -30.59 7.13 0.27
CA TRP A 309 -29.24 7.11 -0.24
C TRP A 309 -29.01 8.23 -1.25
N GLU A 310 -29.85 8.33 -2.25
CA GLU A 310 -29.74 9.32 -3.32
C GLU A 310 -29.86 10.74 -2.76
N LYS A 311 -30.85 10.99 -1.91
CA LYS A 311 -31.09 12.31 -1.33
C LYS A 311 -29.94 12.86 -0.53
N HIS A 312 -29.20 11.99 0.13
CA HIS A 312 -28.11 12.38 1.02
C HIS A 312 -26.73 12.26 0.39
N THR A 313 -26.53 11.37 -0.58
CA THR A 313 -25.21 11.24 -1.22
C THR A 313 -25.02 12.20 -2.38
N GLU A 314 -26.05 12.48 -3.16
CA GLU A 314 -25.92 13.34 -4.34
C GLU A 314 -25.45 14.76 -3.98
N PRO A 315 -26.01 15.46 -2.99
CA PRO A 315 -25.50 16.79 -2.63
C PRO A 315 -24.05 16.80 -2.13
N PHE A 316 -23.58 15.68 -1.54
CA PHE A 316 -22.22 15.53 -1.08
C PHE A 316 -21.26 15.23 -2.24
N THR A 317 -21.65 14.33 -3.12
CA THR A 317 -20.78 13.79 -4.18
C THR A 317 -20.76 14.66 -5.44
N ASN A 318 -21.73 15.55 -5.62
CA ASN A 318 -21.88 16.38 -6.82
C ASN A 318 -20.67 17.29 -7.11
N GLY A 319 -19.88 17.61 -6.10
CA GLY A 319 -18.64 18.39 -6.25
C GLY A 319 -17.40 17.53 -6.51
N LEU A 320 -17.49 16.21 -6.42
CA LEU A 320 -16.38 15.29 -6.61
C LEU A 320 -16.22 14.88 -8.08
N ASP A 321 -14.98 14.70 -8.55
CA ASP A 321 -14.71 14.16 -9.88
C ASP A 321 -14.83 12.62 -9.91
N VAL A 322 -14.51 11.97 -8.79
CA VAL A 322 -14.60 10.53 -8.58
C VAL A 322 -15.21 10.26 -7.22
N VAL A 323 -16.16 9.35 -7.14
CA VAL A 323 -16.78 8.96 -5.88
C VAL A 323 -16.18 7.64 -5.40
N GLY A 324 -15.51 7.67 -4.25
CA GLY A 324 -14.98 6.47 -3.59
C GLY A 324 -16.08 5.76 -2.81
N TYR A 325 -16.25 4.46 -3.05
CA TYR A 325 -17.22 3.60 -2.38
C TYR A 325 -16.48 2.61 -1.49
N ASN A 326 -16.76 2.67 -0.18
CA ASN A 326 -16.22 1.72 0.78
C ASN A 326 -17.26 0.63 1.03
N TYR A 327 -16.95 -0.61 0.60
CA TYR A 327 -17.78 -1.82 0.81
C TYR A 327 -19.21 -1.75 0.25
N MET A 328 -19.39 -1.12 -0.93
CA MET A 328 -20.73 -0.86 -1.50
C MET A 328 -20.81 -1.16 -3.01
N GLU A 329 -20.14 -2.21 -3.46
CA GLU A 329 -20.11 -2.59 -4.88
C GLU A 329 -21.49 -2.95 -5.44
N GLU A 330 -22.42 -3.36 -4.61
CA GLU A 330 -23.80 -3.65 -5.00
C GLU A 330 -24.55 -2.42 -5.53
N LEU A 331 -24.02 -1.22 -5.28
CA LEU A 331 -24.61 0.04 -5.73
C LEU A 331 -24.03 0.55 -7.05
N TYR A 332 -22.98 -0.04 -7.61
CA TYR A 332 -22.29 0.49 -8.79
C TYR A 332 -23.21 0.66 -10.01
N GLU A 333 -23.95 -0.38 -10.38
CA GLU A 333 -24.85 -0.33 -11.54
C GLU A 333 -26.05 0.57 -11.27
N ARG A 334 -26.69 0.43 -10.11
CA ARG A 334 -27.83 1.25 -9.71
C ARG A 334 -27.51 2.75 -9.69
N ASP A 335 -26.39 3.11 -9.06
CA ASP A 335 -25.99 4.51 -8.94
C ASP A 335 -25.55 5.09 -10.28
N HIS A 336 -25.00 4.27 -11.18
CA HIS A 336 -24.74 4.72 -12.54
C HIS A 336 -26.02 4.94 -13.38
N GLU A 337 -27.07 4.14 -13.16
CA GLU A 337 -28.37 4.40 -13.80
C GLU A 337 -28.98 5.72 -13.33
N LEU A 338 -28.84 6.05 -12.03
CA LEU A 338 -29.35 7.30 -11.44
C LEU A 338 -28.47 8.52 -11.76
N PHE A 339 -27.16 8.31 -11.81
CA PHE A 339 -26.15 9.34 -12.00
C PHE A 339 -25.16 8.94 -13.11
N PRO A 340 -25.55 9.03 -14.41
CA PRO A 340 -24.75 8.49 -15.51
C PRO A 340 -23.36 9.11 -15.69
N GLU A 341 -23.13 10.31 -15.16
CA GLU A 341 -21.83 10.99 -15.21
C GLU A 341 -20.88 10.58 -14.06
N ARG A 342 -21.39 9.83 -13.07
CA ARG A 342 -20.61 9.45 -11.89
C ARG A 342 -19.51 8.47 -12.25
N VAL A 343 -18.28 8.84 -11.93
CA VAL A 343 -17.11 7.94 -11.96
C VAL A 343 -16.97 7.34 -10.58
N ILE A 344 -16.89 6.02 -10.50
CA ILE A 344 -16.90 5.26 -9.25
C ILE A 344 -15.54 4.59 -9.04
N LEU A 345 -15.09 4.58 -7.78
CA LEU A 345 -13.92 3.86 -7.33
C LEU A 345 -14.29 3.01 -6.11
N GLY A 346 -14.01 1.70 -6.13
CA GLY A 346 -14.02 0.90 -4.90
C GLY A 346 -12.84 1.30 -4.03
N SER A 347 -13.05 2.27 -3.14
CA SER A 347 -11.95 2.87 -2.36
C SER A 347 -11.53 2.04 -1.15
N GLU A 348 -12.44 1.18 -0.65
CA GLU A 348 -12.15 0.13 0.34
C GLU A 348 -13.05 -1.07 0.09
N ASN A 349 -12.44 -2.28 0.03
CA ASN A 349 -13.20 -3.50 -0.19
C ASN A 349 -12.62 -4.67 0.60
N PHE A 350 -13.48 -5.66 0.92
CA PHE A 350 -13.11 -6.83 1.69
C PHE A 350 -12.14 -7.75 0.92
N PRO A 351 -11.02 -8.21 1.54
CA PRO A 351 -9.99 -8.98 0.85
C PRO A 351 -10.50 -10.26 0.18
N LYS A 352 -11.42 -10.97 0.82
CA LYS A 352 -11.98 -12.24 0.34
C LYS A 352 -12.81 -12.08 -0.94
N GLU A 353 -13.39 -10.91 -1.16
CA GLU A 353 -14.43 -10.68 -2.16
C GLU A 353 -13.89 -10.30 -3.54
N ILE A 354 -12.59 -10.08 -3.65
CA ILE A 354 -11.93 -9.71 -4.91
C ILE A 354 -12.28 -10.62 -6.10
N GLY A 355 -12.52 -11.93 -5.84
CA GLY A 355 -12.76 -12.91 -6.88
C GLY A 355 -14.03 -12.66 -7.71
N TYR A 356 -15.09 -12.14 -7.11
CA TYR A 356 -16.31 -11.76 -7.81
C TYR A 356 -16.42 -10.25 -8.07
N ARG A 357 -15.73 -9.40 -7.30
CA ARG A 357 -15.72 -7.95 -7.49
C ARG A 357 -14.89 -7.53 -8.69
N TRP A 358 -13.69 -8.09 -8.84
CA TRP A 358 -12.78 -7.69 -9.90
C TRP A 358 -13.36 -7.84 -11.32
N PRO A 359 -14.07 -8.92 -11.68
CA PRO A 359 -14.76 -9.00 -12.96
C PRO A 359 -15.77 -7.88 -13.22
N VAL A 360 -16.47 -7.39 -12.19
CA VAL A 360 -17.38 -6.24 -12.28
C VAL A 360 -16.60 -4.96 -12.58
N VAL A 361 -15.49 -4.73 -11.87
CA VAL A 361 -14.61 -3.58 -12.12
C VAL A 361 -14.07 -3.60 -13.55
N GLU A 362 -13.68 -4.78 -14.07
CA GLU A 362 -13.19 -4.91 -15.45
C GLU A 362 -14.28 -4.62 -16.49
N ALA A 363 -15.51 -5.06 -16.23
CA ALA A 363 -16.63 -4.93 -17.16
C ALA A 363 -17.22 -3.52 -17.25
N LEU A 364 -17.22 -2.77 -16.15
CA LEU A 364 -17.89 -1.47 -16.05
C LEU A 364 -16.89 -0.32 -16.29
N PRO A 365 -17.00 0.45 -17.40
CA PRO A 365 -16.07 1.54 -17.70
C PRO A 365 -15.97 2.57 -16.59
N TYR A 366 -17.10 2.96 -16.02
CA TYR A 366 -17.24 3.98 -14.98
C TYR A 366 -16.72 3.56 -13.61
N VAL A 367 -16.43 2.26 -13.39
CA VAL A 367 -15.75 1.78 -12.18
C VAL A 367 -14.25 1.68 -12.46
N ILE A 368 -13.47 2.61 -11.92
CA ILE A 368 -12.08 2.80 -12.33
C ILE A 368 -11.06 1.95 -11.56
N GLY A 369 -11.47 1.26 -10.51
CA GLY A 369 -10.57 0.41 -9.73
C GLY A 369 -11.20 -0.15 -8.47
N ASP A 370 -10.39 -0.93 -7.75
CA ASP A 370 -10.74 -1.60 -6.49
C ASP A 370 -9.52 -1.56 -5.55
N PHE A 371 -9.72 -1.13 -4.31
CA PHE A 371 -8.70 -1.05 -3.27
C PHE A 371 -9.07 -1.98 -2.12
N THR A 372 -8.19 -2.93 -1.80
CA THR A 372 -8.39 -3.81 -0.65
C THR A 372 -8.09 -3.10 0.66
N TRP A 373 -8.84 -3.40 1.68
CA TRP A 373 -8.52 -3.10 3.07
C TRP A 373 -7.97 -4.36 3.76
N THR A 374 -6.61 -4.52 3.91
CA THR A 374 -5.52 -3.65 3.45
C THR A 374 -4.52 -4.42 2.56
N ALA A 375 -3.52 -3.74 1.98
CA ALA A 375 -2.47 -4.39 1.20
C ALA A 375 -1.25 -4.79 2.06
N TRP A 376 -0.98 -4.05 3.13
CA TRP A 376 0.12 -4.27 4.07
C TRP A 376 -0.40 -4.21 5.49
N ASP A 377 -0.10 -5.24 6.31
CA ASP A 377 -0.59 -5.34 7.68
C ASP A 377 0.03 -4.27 8.59
N TYR A 378 -0.67 -3.89 9.62
CA TYR A 378 -0.35 -2.75 10.46
C TYR A 378 -0.67 -3.00 11.93
N ILE A 379 -0.09 -2.16 12.79
CA ILE A 379 -0.33 -2.16 14.23
C ILE A 379 -1.57 -1.30 14.50
N GLY A 380 -2.65 -1.94 14.83
CA GLY A 380 -3.94 -1.30 15.09
C GLY A 380 -5.11 -2.18 14.66
N GLU A 381 -6.34 -1.75 14.90
CA GLU A 381 -7.58 -2.48 14.59
C GLU A 381 -7.49 -4.00 14.90
N ALA A 382 -6.89 -4.30 16.05
CA ALA A 382 -6.41 -5.62 16.46
C ALA A 382 -7.40 -6.76 16.17
N GLY A 383 -7.00 -7.67 15.28
CA GLY A 383 -7.78 -8.85 14.91
C GLY A 383 -9.01 -8.56 14.05
N ILE A 384 -9.10 -7.43 13.36
CA ILE A 384 -10.21 -7.12 12.44
C ILE A 384 -10.33 -8.19 11.33
N GLY A 385 -9.18 -8.76 10.90
CA GLY A 385 -9.09 -9.77 9.83
C GLY A 385 -9.12 -11.23 10.29
N LYS A 386 -9.62 -11.54 11.48
CA LYS A 386 -9.57 -12.90 12.00
C LYS A 386 -10.67 -13.84 11.48
N ALA A 387 -10.40 -15.13 11.59
CA ALA A 387 -11.38 -16.19 11.41
C ALA A 387 -11.45 -17.09 12.66
N ALA A 388 -12.61 -17.69 12.88
CA ALA A 388 -12.85 -18.68 13.94
C ALA A 388 -13.51 -19.93 13.35
N TYR A 389 -13.22 -21.08 13.96
CA TYR A 389 -13.78 -22.38 13.59
C TYR A 389 -14.44 -22.98 14.82
N VAL A 390 -15.74 -23.11 14.78
CA VAL A 390 -16.55 -23.51 15.93
C VAL A 390 -17.49 -24.66 15.57
N ASP A 391 -18.03 -25.33 16.58
CA ASP A 391 -19.06 -26.33 16.36
C ASP A 391 -20.36 -25.68 15.82
N ALA A 392 -21.12 -26.41 15.02
CA ALA A 392 -22.32 -25.86 14.36
C ALA A 392 -23.40 -25.31 15.33
N CYS A 393 -23.38 -25.71 16.59
CA CYS A 393 -24.29 -25.23 17.65
C CYS A 393 -23.70 -24.08 18.49
N ASP A 394 -22.50 -23.59 18.18
CA ASP A 394 -21.88 -22.48 18.91
C ASP A 394 -22.69 -21.19 18.70
N PRO A 395 -22.94 -20.40 19.76
CA PRO A 395 -23.65 -19.12 19.67
C PRO A 395 -23.01 -18.10 18.69
N LEU A 396 -21.73 -18.20 18.42
CA LEU A 396 -21.06 -17.34 17.43
C LEU A 396 -21.59 -17.54 16.01
N VAL A 397 -22.14 -18.73 15.68
CA VAL A 397 -22.70 -19.02 14.36
C VAL A 397 -23.90 -18.12 14.05
N GLU A 398 -24.78 -17.89 15.03
CA GLU A 398 -25.95 -17.01 14.86
C GLU A 398 -25.55 -15.54 14.66
N ARG A 399 -24.46 -15.10 15.29
CA ARG A 399 -23.94 -13.74 15.17
C ARG A 399 -23.14 -13.53 13.88
N GLY A 400 -22.65 -14.60 13.26
CA GLY A 400 -21.88 -14.55 12.03
C GLY A 400 -20.64 -13.68 12.11
N PRO A 401 -20.21 -13.00 11.01
CA PRO A 401 -19.01 -12.17 10.96
C PRO A 401 -18.95 -11.08 12.04
N TRP A 402 -20.10 -10.54 12.44
CA TRP A 402 -20.21 -9.53 13.50
C TRP A 402 -19.75 -10.00 14.88
N ALA A 403 -19.72 -11.33 15.12
CA ALA A 403 -19.18 -11.90 16.35
C ALA A 403 -17.67 -11.67 16.51
N LEU A 404 -16.99 -11.36 15.42
CA LEU A 404 -15.54 -11.25 15.35
C LEU A 404 -15.06 -9.78 15.18
N MET A 405 -15.93 -8.81 15.44
CA MET A 405 -15.52 -7.39 15.43
C MET A 405 -14.42 -7.12 16.47
N PRO A 406 -13.53 -6.13 16.21
CA PRO A 406 -12.47 -5.74 17.15
C PRO A 406 -12.99 -5.39 18.55
N GLY A 407 -12.13 -5.40 19.54
CA GLY A 407 -12.46 -5.14 20.94
C GLY A 407 -12.58 -6.41 21.76
N GLU A 408 -13.76 -6.72 22.30
CA GLU A 408 -13.96 -7.90 23.18
C GLU A 408 -13.59 -9.23 22.49
N ALA A 409 -13.77 -9.32 21.18
CA ALA A 409 -13.43 -10.49 20.40
C ALA A 409 -11.92 -10.63 20.11
N SER A 410 -11.12 -9.60 20.35
CA SER A 410 -9.67 -9.58 20.12
C SER A 410 -8.95 -8.93 21.30
N PRO A 411 -9.02 -9.54 22.51
CA PRO A 411 -8.38 -8.98 23.69
C PRO A 411 -6.85 -8.99 23.49
N PHE A 412 -6.16 -8.09 24.20
CA PHE A 412 -4.70 -8.16 24.31
C PHE A 412 -4.25 -9.61 24.66
N PRO A 413 -3.24 -10.15 23.99
CA PRO A 413 -2.21 -9.47 23.18
C PRO A 413 -2.45 -9.43 21.65
N TRP A 414 -3.71 -9.45 21.15
CA TRP A 414 -3.92 -9.08 19.76
C TRP A 414 -3.37 -7.68 19.49
N ARG A 415 -2.57 -7.51 18.42
CA ARG A 415 -1.89 -6.26 18.10
C ARG A 415 -2.08 -5.85 16.64
N LEU A 416 -2.03 -6.80 15.72
CA LEU A 416 -2.09 -6.54 14.30
C LEU A 416 -3.52 -6.71 13.79
N ALA A 417 -3.83 -6.03 12.69
CA ALA A 417 -5.12 -6.14 12.00
C ALA A 417 -5.34 -7.54 11.43
N ASN A 418 -4.31 -8.15 10.82
CA ASN A 418 -4.31 -9.50 10.22
C ASN A 418 -5.31 -9.63 9.05
N ASP A 419 -5.49 -8.57 8.28
CA ASP A 419 -6.42 -8.50 7.14
C ASP A 419 -5.72 -8.29 5.78
N ALA A 420 -4.41 -8.05 5.80
CA ALA A 420 -3.66 -7.60 4.66
C ALA A 420 -3.14 -8.72 3.75
N ASP A 421 -2.77 -8.34 2.51
CA ASP A 421 -2.10 -9.24 1.56
C ASP A 421 -0.66 -9.59 1.97
N TYR A 422 0.02 -8.70 2.69
CA TYR A 422 1.35 -8.91 3.28
C TYR A 422 1.32 -8.70 4.79
N ASP A 423 2.01 -9.56 5.54
CA ASP A 423 2.23 -9.32 6.97
C ASP A 423 3.23 -8.18 7.21
N ILE A 424 3.40 -7.76 8.47
CA ILE A 424 4.30 -6.65 8.84
C ILE A 424 5.78 -6.92 8.54
N THR A 425 6.18 -8.18 8.29
CA THR A 425 7.54 -8.55 7.87
C THR A 425 7.71 -8.56 6.35
N GLY A 426 6.61 -8.36 5.60
CA GLY A 426 6.57 -8.37 4.14
C GLY A 426 6.48 -9.78 3.54
N ARG A 427 5.94 -10.75 4.26
CA ARG A 427 5.59 -12.06 3.73
C ARG A 427 4.19 -12.06 3.16
N LEU A 428 4.03 -12.67 1.98
CA LEU A 428 2.74 -12.78 1.31
C LEU A 428 1.83 -13.74 2.10
N LEU A 429 0.64 -13.26 2.42
CA LEU A 429 -0.42 -14.01 3.09
C LEU A 429 -1.36 -14.71 2.07
N PRO A 430 -2.20 -15.67 2.49
CA PRO A 430 -3.10 -16.40 1.59
C PRO A 430 -4.02 -15.51 0.75
N GLN A 431 -4.55 -14.43 1.30
CA GLN A 431 -5.40 -13.47 0.59
C GLN A 431 -4.63 -12.75 -0.52
N GLY A 432 -3.35 -12.43 -0.31
CA GLY A 432 -2.49 -11.85 -1.34
C GLY A 432 -2.20 -12.86 -2.46
N ALA A 433 -1.98 -14.14 -2.13
CA ALA A 433 -1.84 -15.19 -3.13
C ALA A 433 -3.13 -15.35 -3.97
N TYR A 434 -4.30 -15.30 -3.32
CA TYR A 434 -5.60 -15.35 -3.99
C TYR A 434 -5.79 -14.17 -4.94
N ARG A 435 -5.49 -12.94 -4.48
CA ARG A 435 -5.58 -11.71 -5.27
C ARG A 435 -4.69 -11.77 -6.52
N ARG A 436 -3.46 -12.25 -6.40
CA ARG A 436 -2.57 -12.44 -7.55
C ARG A 436 -3.20 -13.32 -8.63
N VAL A 437 -3.84 -14.42 -8.22
CA VAL A 437 -4.55 -15.33 -9.15
C VAL A 437 -5.73 -14.64 -9.80
N VAL A 438 -6.52 -13.88 -9.04
CA VAL A 438 -7.66 -13.12 -9.56
C VAL A 438 -7.19 -12.08 -10.58
N TRP A 439 -6.07 -11.42 -10.36
CA TRP A 439 -5.48 -10.44 -11.27
C TRP A 439 -4.70 -11.04 -12.44
N GLY A 440 -4.75 -12.36 -12.61
CA GLY A 440 -4.27 -13.04 -13.80
C GLY A 440 -2.91 -13.71 -13.68
N SER A 441 -2.33 -13.86 -12.46
CA SER A 441 -1.18 -14.73 -12.26
C SER A 441 -1.50 -16.15 -12.67
N LYS A 442 -0.55 -16.80 -13.32
CA LYS A 442 -0.64 -18.22 -13.73
C LYS A 442 -0.14 -19.17 -12.64
N ASP A 443 0.25 -18.63 -11.49
CA ASP A 443 0.74 -19.42 -10.37
C ASP A 443 -0.39 -20.30 -9.79
N THR A 444 0.02 -21.43 -9.23
CA THR A 444 -0.82 -22.28 -8.38
C THR A 444 -0.37 -22.10 -6.95
N TRP A 445 -1.31 -21.92 -6.03
CA TRP A 445 -1.05 -21.74 -4.61
C TRP A 445 -1.78 -22.80 -3.81
N LEU A 446 -1.03 -23.66 -3.13
CA LEU A 446 -1.55 -24.74 -2.29
C LEU A 446 -1.45 -24.37 -0.81
N PHE A 447 -2.57 -24.51 -0.12
CA PHE A 447 -2.67 -24.31 1.33
C PHE A 447 -3.40 -25.51 1.96
N SER A 448 -3.19 -25.73 3.25
CA SER A 448 -3.97 -26.67 4.05
C SER A 448 -4.70 -25.95 5.18
N MET A 449 -5.85 -26.48 5.55
CA MET A 449 -6.56 -26.11 6.78
C MET A 449 -6.06 -26.99 7.93
N HIS A 450 -5.93 -26.43 9.13
CA HIS A 450 -5.56 -27.25 10.29
C HIS A 450 -6.61 -28.36 10.51
N PRO A 451 -6.21 -29.63 10.74
CA PRO A 451 -7.15 -30.75 10.86
C PRO A 451 -8.21 -30.59 11.94
N ASP A 452 -7.91 -29.86 13.03
CA ASP A 452 -8.90 -29.54 14.08
C ASP A 452 -10.08 -28.71 13.56
N ASN A 453 -9.94 -28.04 12.43
CA ASN A 453 -10.99 -27.23 11.82
C ASN A 453 -11.88 -28.04 10.86
N TYR A 454 -11.53 -29.30 10.60
CA TYR A 454 -12.30 -30.15 9.69
C TYR A 454 -13.74 -30.30 10.16
N LYS A 455 -14.71 -30.04 9.29
CA LYS A 455 -16.16 -30.03 9.55
C LYS A 455 -16.64 -29.02 10.63
N LYS A 456 -15.81 -28.12 11.11
CA LYS A 456 -16.30 -27.01 11.90
C LYS A 456 -16.94 -25.93 11.02
N THR A 457 -17.83 -25.17 11.62
CA THR A 457 -18.39 -23.97 10.98
C THR A 457 -17.35 -22.87 10.99
N GLU A 458 -17.00 -22.40 9.79
CA GLU A 458 -16.09 -21.27 9.60
C GLU A 458 -16.84 -19.96 9.76
N ILE A 459 -16.37 -19.09 10.64
CA ILE A 459 -16.82 -17.71 10.79
C ILE A 459 -15.64 -16.83 10.44
N ILE A 460 -15.78 -16.03 9.39
CA ILE A 460 -14.75 -15.08 8.96
C ILE A 460 -15.27 -13.68 9.24
N SER A 461 -14.47 -12.83 9.89
CA SER A 461 -14.82 -11.41 10.03
C SER A 461 -15.01 -10.77 8.66
N MET A 462 -15.59 -9.59 8.58
CA MET A 462 -15.84 -8.93 7.30
C MET A 462 -14.54 -8.70 6.52
N TRP A 463 -13.48 -8.30 7.21
CA TRP A 463 -12.14 -8.08 6.64
C TRP A 463 -11.24 -9.33 6.64
N GLY A 464 -11.76 -10.44 7.12
CA GLY A 464 -11.00 -11.68 7.28
C GLY A 464 -10.88 -12.51 6.01
N PHE A 465 -10.05 -13.54 6.14
CA PHE A 465 -9.82 -14.54 5.11
C PHE A 465 -9.81 -15.94 5.74
N PRO A 466 -10.10 -17.03 5.01
CA PRO A 466 -9.99 -18.39 5.54
C PRO A 466 -8.63 -18.64 6.16
N ALA A 467 -8.59 -19.25 7.36
CA ALA A 467 -7.35 -19.52 8.08
C ALA A 467 -6.62 -20.74 7.50
N VAL A 468 -6.16 -20.61 6.26
CA VAL A 468 -5.38 -21.62 5.56
C VAL A 468 -3.89 -21.34 5.67
N LEU A 469 -3.05 -22.37 5.63
CA LEU A 469 -1.63 -22.32 5.97
C LEU A 469 -0.77 -22.97 4.88
N LYS A 470 0.44 -22.44 4.69
CA LYS A 470 1.52 -23.12 3.97
C LYS A 470 2.18 -24.17 4.87
N ASN A 471 1.40 -25.16 5.33
CA ASN A 471 1.85 -26.16 6.29
C ASN A 471 1.44 -27.57 5.88
N TRP A 472 2.29 -28.56 6.15
CA TRP A 472 2.04 -29.98 6.03
C TRP A 472 2.66 -30.75 7.19
N ASN A 473 2.81 -30.11 8.36
CA ASN A 473 3.30 -30.68 9.60
C ASN A 473 2.12 -30.78 10.58
N TYR A 474 1.52 -31.96 10.68
CA TYR A 474 0.40 -32.22 11.58
C TYR A 474 0.68 -33.53 12.35
N GLU A 475 1.74 -33.53 13.19
CA GLU A 475 2.10 -34.67 14.04
C GLU A 475 0.93 -35.09 14.92
N GLY A 476 0.60 -36.37 14.93
CA GLY A 476 -0.53 -36.95 15.68
C GLY A 476 -1.89 -36.86 14.98
N TYR A 477 -1.93 -36.35 13.73
CA TYR A 477 -3.13 -36.31 12.91
C TYR A 477 -3.11 -37.33 11.76
N GLU A 478 -2.12 -38.23 11.73
CA GLU A 478 -2.03 -39.30 10.72
C GLU A 478 -3.32 -40.09 10.65
N GLY A 479 -3.84 -40.28 9.45
CA GLY A 479 -5.13 -40.96 9.21
C GLY A 479 -6.37 -40.10 9.44
N LYS A 480 -6.25 -38.85 9.87
CA LYS A 480 -7.38 -37.92 10.00
C LYS A 480 -7.59 -37.12 8.72
N HIS A 481 -8.78 -36.58 8.56
CA HIS A 481 -9.12 -35.71 7.44
C HIS A 481 -8.41 -34.35 7.53
N VAL A 482 -7.99 -33.84 6.39
CA VAL A 482 -7.45 -32.49 6.18
C VAL A 482 -8.03 -31.91 4.91
N GLU A 483 -8.46 -30.65 4.96
CA GLU A 483 -8.89 -29.91 3.78
C GLU A 483 -7.70 -29.16 3.17
N LEU A 484 -7.53 -29.31 1.86
CA LEU A 484 -6.63 -28.49 1.05
C LEU A 484 -7.43 -27.44 0.30
N VAL A 485 -6.87 -26.24 0.20
CA VAL A 485 -7.40 -25.13 -0.59
C VAL A 485 -6.35 -24.73 -1.62
N VAL A 486 -6.74 -24.74 -2.89
CA VAL A 486 -5.85 -24.34 -3.99
C VAL A 486 -6.42 -23.13 -4.70
N PHE A 487 -5.61 -22.11 -4.91
CA PHE A 487 -5.94 -20.96 -5.76
C PHE A 487 -5.23 -21.10 -7.10
N SER A 488 -5.99 -21.00 -8.19
CA SER A 488 -5.48 -21.10 -9.56
C SER A 488 -6.42 -20.46 -10.57
N ALA A 489 -5.85 -19.85 -11.61
CA ALA A 489 -6.61 -19.36 -12.77
C ALA A 489 -6.81 -20.43 -13.86
N ALA A 490 -6.34 -21.66 -13.64
CA ALA A 490 -6.43 -22.78 -14.56
C ALA A 490 -7.85 -23.36 -14.71
N ASP A 491 -8.02 -24.36 -15.57
CA ASP A 491 -9.32 -25.05 -15.73
C ASP A 491 -9.51 -26.12 -14.67
N GLU A 492 -8.44 -26.85 -14.32
CA GLU A 492 -8.46 -27.99 -13.41
C GLU A 492 -7.20 -28.02 -12.54
N VAL A 493 -7.33 -28.62 -11.36
CA VAL A 493 -6.22 -28.93 -10.46
C VAL A 493 -6.23 -30.41 -10.11
N GLU A 494 -5.06 -31.03 -10.10
CA GLU A 494 -4.80 -32.38 -9.60
C GLU A 494 -3.99 -32.31 -8.32
N ILE A 495 -4.35 -33.11 -7.32
CA ILE A 495 -3.56 -33.30 -6.11
C ILE A 495 -2.80 -34.61 -6.19
N ILE A 496 -1.50 -34.53 -5.91
CA ILE A 496 -0.59 -35.69 -5.78
C ILE A 496 -0.12 -35.78 -4.34
N LEU A 497 -0.43 -36.86 -3.65
CA LEU A 497 0.07 -37.14 -2.29
C LEU A 497 1.08 -38.29 -2.37
N ASN A 498 2.31 -38.06 -1.96
CA ASN A 498 3.41 -39.05 -1.95
C ASN A 498 3.56 -39.78 -3.30
N GLY A 499 3.41 -39.06 -4.42
CA GLY A 499 3.51 -39.59 -5.77
C GLY A 499 2.25 -40.24 -6.31
N GLN A 500 1.17 -40.32 -5.53
CA GLN A 500 -0.11 -40.91 -5.94
C GLN A 500 -1.16 -39.82 -6.18
N SER A 501 -1.84 -39.89 -7.34
CA SER A 501 -2.93 -38.97 -7.67
C SER A 501 -4.13 -39.18 -6.73
N GLN A 502 -4.59 -38.10 -6.17
CA GLN A 502 -5.84 -38.06 -5.36
C GLN A 502 -7.05 -37.60 -6.20
N GLY A 503 -6.84 -37.45 -7.50
CA GLY A 503 -7.86 -37.03 -8.46
C GLY A 503 -7.71 -35.59 -8.92
N LYS A 504 -8.50 -35.23 -9.93
CA LYS A 504 -8.62 -33.91 -10.51
C LYS A 504 -9.97 -33.30 -10.20
N LYS A 505 -10.00 -32.00 -9.99
CA LYS A 505 -11.22 -31.20 -9.86
C LYS A 505 -11.16 -29.96 -10.72
N PRO A 506 -12.29 -29.52 -11.29
CA PRO A 506 -12.37 -28.24 -11.95
C PRO A 506 -12.19 -27.10 -10.94
N VAL A 507 -11.56 -26.02 -11.37
CA VAL A 507 -11.45 -24.78 -10.58
C VAL A 507 -12.80 -24.06 -10.65
N GLU A 508 -13.30 -23.61 -9.52
CA GLU A 508 -14.55 -22.85 -9.44
C GLU A 508 -14.42 -21.53 -10.21
N LYS A 509 -15.39 -21.24 -11.08
CA LYS A 509 -15.45 -19.99 -11.85
C LYS A 509 -16.42 -18.96 -11.28
N THR A 510 -17.30 -19.41 -10.40
CA THR A 510 -18.37 -18.62 -9.75
C THR A 510 -18.46 -19.02 -8.29
N GLY A 511 -19.29 -18.36 -7.50
CA GLY A 511 -19.46 -18.65 -6.08
C GLY A 511 -18.78 -17.64 -5.16
N SER A 512 -18.63 -17.97 -3.90
CA SER A 512 -18.07 -17.06 -2.88
C SER A 512 -16.56 -16.84 -3.00
N MET A 513 -15.83 -17.81 -3.58
CA MET A 513 -14.38 -17.70 -3.86
C MET A 513 -14.06 -18.29 -5.24
N PRO A 514 -14.38 -17.60 -6.34
CA PRO A 514 -14.00 -18.03 -7.68
C PRO A 514 -12.47 -18.21 -7.78
N ARG A 515 -12.02 -19.08 -8.70
CA ARG A 515 -10.58 -19.41 -8.87
C ARG A 515 -9.97 -20.16 -7.67
N SER A 516 -10.82 -20.82 -6.88
CA SER A 516 -10.40 -21.75 -5.83
C SER A 516 -10.93 -23.15 -6.08
N VAL A 517 -10.31 -24.15 -5.45
CA VAL A 517 -10.80 -25.52 -5.43
C VAL A 517 -10.39 -26.19 -4.12
N LYS A 518 -11.30 -26.97 -3.53
CA LYS A 518 -11.08 -27.66 -2.27
C LYS A 518 -10.96 -29.17 -2.46
N PHE A 519 -10.03 -29.79 -1.73
CA PHE A 519 -9.85 -31.23 -1.67
C PHE A 519 -9.89 -31.70 -0.22
N ASP A 520 -10.59 -32.80 0.03
CA ASP A 520 -10.60 -33.50 1.32
C ASP A 520 -9.72 -34.75 1.19
N LEU A 521 -8.68 -34.84 2.00
CA LEU A 521 -7.71 -35.93 2.01
C LEU A 521 -7.60 -36.55 3.41
N ILE A 522 -7.09 -37.78 3.44
CA ILE A 522 -6.54 -38.35 4.68
C ILE A 522 -5.10 -37.87 4.81
N TYR A 523 -4.77 -37.26 5.94
CA TYR A 523 -3.42 -36.76 6.20
C TYR A 523 -2.42 -37.92 6.31
N GLU A 524 -1.38 -37.83 5.50
CA GLU A 524 -0.18 -38.66 5.55
C GLU A 524 1.05 -37.76 5.46
N PRO A 525 2.06 -37.91 6.34
CA PRO A 525 3.33 -37.20 6.20
C PRO A 525 3.99 -37.45 4.85
N GLY A 526 4.70 -36.46 4.33
CA GLY A 526 5.41 -36.56 3.05
C GLY A 526 5.27 -35.31 2.21
N VAL A 527 4.95 -35.48 0.93
CA VAL A 527 4.83 -34.39 -0.05
C VAL A 527 3.43 -34.39 -0.64
N VAL A 528 2.75 -33.26 -0.53
CA VAL A 528 1.52 -33.00 -1.28
C VAL A 528 1.80 -31.91 -2.32
N GLU A 529 1.44 -32.18 -3.58
CA GLU A 529 1.62 -31.29 -4.73
C GLU A 529 0.26 -30.99 -5.38
N ALA A 530 0.00 -29.73 -5.64
CA ALA A 530 -1.11 -29.30 -6.50
C ALA A 530 -0.54 -28.95 -7.88
N ILE A 531 -1.10 -29.55 -8.93
CA ILE A 531 -0.70 -29.30 -10.32
C ILE A 531 -1.90 -28.74 -11.06
N SER A 532 -1.75 -27.57 -11.66
CA SER A 532 -2.81 -26.95 -12.45
C SER A 532 -2.68 -27.21 -13.95
N TYR A 533 -3.83 -27.30 -14.64
CA TYR A 533 -3.91 -27.60 -16.06
C TYR A 533 -4.83 -26.60 -16.79
N VAL A 534 -4.40 -26.18 -17.97
CA VAL A 534 -5.18 -25.39 -18.93
C VAL A 534 -5.26 -26.18 -20.23
N ASN A 535 -6.47 -26.43 -20.73
CA ASN A 535 -6.70 -27.27 -21.92
C ASN A 535 -5.97 -28.62 -21.83
N GLY A 536 -5.91 -29.24 -20.64
CA GLY A 536 -5.24 -30.50 -20.39
C GLY A 536 -3.69 -30.43 -20.32
N GLN A 537 -3.07 -29.26 -20.50
CA GLN A 537 -1.62 -29.08 -20.38
C GLN A 537 -1.28 -28.50 -19.02
N ARG A 538 -0.19 -29.02 -18.40
CA ARG A 538 0.33 -28.51 -17.13
C ARG A 538 0.72 -27.04 -17.27
N GLN A 539 0.22 -26.18 -16.36
CA GLN A 539 0.55 -24.77 -16.30
C GLN A 539 1.59 -24.47 -15.21
N SER A 540 1.27 -24.81 -13.97
CA SER A 540 2.10 -24.56 -12.80
C SER A 540 1.86 -25.59 -11.71
N SER A 541 2.67 -25.55 -10.65
CA SER A 541 2.43 -26.37 -9.47
C SER A 541 2.96 -25.74 -8.21
N ASP A 542 2.45 -26.19 -7.06
CA ASP A 542 2.91 -25.80 -5.73
C ASP A 542 2.92 -27.00 -4.79
N LYS A 543 3.78 -26.98 -3.76
CA LYS A 543 3.99 -28.11 -2.86
C LYS A 543 3.97 -27.69 -1.40
N LEU A 544 3.45 -28.59 -0.58
CA LEU A 544 3.68 -28.59 0.85
C LEU A 544 4.44 -29.86 1.22
N VAL A 545 5.36 -29.75 2.18
CA VAL A 545 6.26 -30.86 2.53
C VAL A 545 6.32 -30.99 4.05
N THR A 546 6.14 -32.20 4.56
CA THR A 546 6.41 -32.48 5.97
C THR A 546 7.91 -32.35 6.22
N SER A 547 8.28 -31.47 7.12
CA SER A 547 9.65 -31.29 7.58
C SER A 547 9.94 -32.20 8.80
N GLY A 548 11.23 -32.34 9.12
CA GLY A 548 11.68 -32.92 10.37
C GLY A 548 11.60 -31.92 11.53
N LYS A 549 12.23 -32.27 12.65
CA LYS A 549 12.35 -31.36 13.80
C LYS A 549 13.24 -30.16 13.47
N PRO A 550 13.02 -29.01 14.11
CA PRO A 550 13.92 -27.88 14.06
C PRO A 550 15.38 -28.27 14.35
N ALA A 551 16.30 -27.94 13.45
CA ALA A 551 17.70 -28.33 13.55
C ALA A 551 18.68 -27.23 13.12
N LYS A 552 18.27 -26.32 12.24
CA LYS A 552 19.14 -25.31 11.63
C LYS A 552 18.48 -23.97 11.51
N LEU A 553 19.30 -22.92 11.53
CA LEU A 553 18.92 -21.56 11.16
C LEU A 553 19.34 -21.29 9.70
N ILE A 554 18.41 -20.77 8.89
CA ILE A 554 18.68 -20.21 7.56
C ILE A 554 18.53 -18.70 7.68
N VAL A 555 19.64 -17.97 7.51
CA VAL A 555 19.67 -16.51 7.66
C VAL A 555 19.99 -15.89 6.31
N THR A 556 19.02 -15.18 5.73
CA THR A 556 19.12 -14.69 4.35
C THR A 556 18.83 -13.17 4.32
N PRO A 557 19.83 -12.33 3.97
CA PRO A 557 19.61 -10.91 3.80
C PRO A 557 18.98 -10.62 2.43
N GLU A 558 18.20 -9.56 2.32
CA GLU A 558 17.66 -9.11 1.04
C GLU A 558 18.73 -8.39 0.19
N LYS A 559 19.78 -7.86 0.82
CA LYS A 559 20.99 -7.31 0.18
C LYS A 559 22.19 -7.47 1.10
N HIS A 560 23.40 -7.43 0.55
CA HIS A 560 24.64 -7.66 1.30
C HIS A 560 25.44 -6.39 1.63
N ALA A 561 25.00 -5.23 1.11
CA ALA A 561 25.64 -3.95 1.33
C ALA A 561 24.62 -2.85 1.56
N ILE A 562 24.92 -1.92 2.46
CA ILE A 562 24.13 -0.72 2.75
C ILE A 562 25.05 0.50 2.84
N LYS A 563 24.51 1.69 2.56
CA LYS A 563 25.26 2.95 2.60
C LYS A 563 25.46 3.41 4.03
N ALA A 564 26.59 4.04 4.33
CA ALA A 564 26.91 4.64 5.64
C ALA A 564 26.28 6.02 5.82
N ASP A 565 24.98 6.14 5.59
CA ASP A 565 24.23 7.41 5.64
C ASP A 565 23.33 7.54 6.88
N GLY A 566 23.32 6.53 7.75
CA GLY A 566 22.49 6.49 8.94
C GLY A 566 21.02 6.17 8.68
N HIS A 567 20.63 5.88 7.43
CA HIS A 567 19.25 5.68 7.01
C HIS A 567 19.02 4.37 6.24
N ASP A 568 20.04 3.87 5.54
CA ASP A 568 19.91 2.68 4.72
C ASP A 568 19.70 1.43 5.57
N LEU A 569 18.88 0.50 5.06
CA LEU A 569 18.42 -0.69 5.78
C LEU A 569 18.75 -1.97 5.00
N VAL A 570 18.95 -3.06 5.74
CA VAL A 570 18.85 -4.41 5.20
C VAL A 570 17.86 -5.23 6.04
N TYR A 571 16.92 -5.88 5.37
CA TYR A 571 16.02 -6.86 5.95
C TYR A 571 16.66 -8.23 5.87
N VAL A 572 16.65 -8.95 6.99
CA VAL A 572 17.25 -10.28 7.13
C VAL A 572 16.15 -11.26 7.52
N ASN A 573 15.84 -12.20 6.65
CA ASN A 573 14.92 -13.29 6.94
C ASN A 573 15.63 -14.37 7.74
N ILE A 574 15.00 -14.87 8.79
CA ILE A 574 15.47 -15.93 9.66
C ILE A 574 14.45 -17.04 9.63
N ASP A 575 14.81 -18.17 9.05
CA ASP A 575 13.94 -19.33 8.89
C ASP A 575 14.46 -20.50 9.72
N ILE A 576 13.55 -21.21 10.36
CA ILE A 576 13.86 -22.46 11.08
C ILE A 576 13.74 -23.61 10.09
N ALA A 577 14.79 -24.41 9.96
CA ALA A 577 14.83 -25.55 9.05
C ALA A 577 15.19 -26.85 9.78
N ASP A 578 14.82 -27.96 9.14
CA ASP A 578 15.24 -29.30 9.54
C ASP A 578 16.64 -29.67 9.00
N GLU A 579 17.11 -30.87 9.30
CA GLU A 579 18.41 -31.39 8.82
C GLU A 579 18.54 -31.41 7.29
N MET A 580 17.41 -31.48 6.56
CA MET A 580 17.36 -31.50 5.11
C MET A 580 17.15 -30.11 4.47
N ASN A 581 17.26 -29.03 5.27
CA ASN A 581 16.99 -27.63 4.89
C ASN A 581 15.53 -27.36 4.44
N ARG A 582 14.56 -28.13 4.92
CA ARG A 582 13.14 -27.84 4.73
C ARG A 582 12.68 -26.93 5.85
N ILE A 583 11.93 -25.88 5.52
CA ILE A 583 11.39 -24.96 6.51
C ILE A 583 10.38 -25.69 7.42
N VAL A 584 10.55 -25.54 8.71
CA VAL A 584 9.65 -26.12 9.72
C VAL A 584 8.54 -25.13 10.01
N THR A 585 7.48 -25.20 9.23
CA THR A 585 6.40 -24.20 9.16
C THR A 585 5.47 -24.13 10.37
N ASP A 586 5.66 -25.01 11.34
CA ASP A 586 4.99 -25.03 12.65
C ASP A 586 5.96 -24.74 13.81
N ALA A 587 7.22 -24.42 13.52
CA ALA A 587 8.22 -24.16 14.55
C ALA A 587 7.92 -22.86 15.33
N SER A 588 7.99 -22.99 16.65
CA SER A 588 7.94 -21.90 17.62
C SER A 588 9.20 -21.98 18.48
N VAL A 589 10.25 -21.30 18.09
CA VAL A 589 11.60 -21.39 18.67
C VAL A 589 12.05 -20.02 19.14
N LYS A 590 12.60 -19.94 20.35
CA LYS A 590 13.18 -18.69 20.87
C LYS A 590 14.46 -18.36 20.09
N LEU A 591 14.49 -17.18 19.52
CA LEU A 591 15.59 -16.62 18.74
C LEU A 591 16.21 -15.45 19.48
N ASN A 592 17.53 -15.32 19.38
CA ASN A 592 18.27 -14.16 19.86
C ASN A 592 19.18 -13.64 18.75
N VAL A 593 19.30 -12.33 18.68
CA VAL A 593 20.16 -11.64 17.72
C VAL A 593 21.14 -10.71 18.45
N SER A 594 22.34 -10.57 17.88
CA SER A 594 23.28 -9.53 18.31
C SER A 594 24.05 -9.01 17.09
N LEU A 595 24.38 -7.74 17.13
CA LEU A 595 25.16 -7.09 16.07
C LEU A 595 26.51 -6.62 16.61
N SER A 596 27.57 -6.84 15.86
CA SER A 596 28.88 -6.26 16.12
C SER A 596 29.39 -5.52 14.88
N GLY A 597 30.25 -4.52 15.08
CA GLY A 597 30.72 -3.64 14.01
C GLY A 597 29.89 -2.37 13.88
N GLU A 598 29.74 -1.86 12.67
CA GLU A 598 29.04 -0.60 12.39
C GLU A 598 27.54 -0.84 12.19
N GLY A 599 26.69 0.14 12.58
CA GLY A 599 25.21 0.02 12.49
C GLY A 599 24.56 -0.55 13.74
N PHE A 600 23.26 -0.82 13.67
CA PHE A 600 22.45 -1.32 14.80
C PHE A 600 21.22 -2.09 14.31
N ILE A 601 20.65 -2.93 15.19
CA ILE A 601 19.37 -3.61 14.95
C ILE A 601 18.27 -2.59 15.15
N ALA A 602 17.51 -2.28 14.10
CA ALA A 602 16.42 -1.31 14.11
C ALA A 602 15.06 -1.92 14.42
N GLY A 603 14.94 -3.25 14.26
CA GLY A 603 13.74 -4.01 14.60
C GLY A 603 14.02 -5.50 14.50
N PHE A 604 13.39 -6.28 15.39
CA PHE A 604 13.46 -7.74 15.38
C PHE A 604 12.14 -8.32 15.87
N GLY A 605 11.54 -9.23 15.09
CA GLY A 605 10.25 -9.80 15.44
C GLY A 605 9.66 -10.66 14.34
N THR A 606 8.35 -10.86 14.42
CA THR A 606 7.59 -11.74 13.54
C THR A 606 6.30 -11.08 13.05
N GLY A 607 5.63 -11.70 12.09
CA GLY A 607 4.26 -11.35 11.67
C GLY A 607 3.17 -12.00 12.53
N ASN A 608 3.44 -12.36 13.80
CA ASN A 608 2.43 -12.91 14.70
C ASN A 608 1.42 -11.83 15.09
N PRO A 609 0.12 -11.95 14.75
CA PRO A 609 -0.85 -10.93 15.11
C PRO A 609 -1.19 -10.90 16.60
N VAL A 610 -0.86 -11.98 17.33
CA VAL A 610 -1.18 -12.15 18.75
C VAL A 610 0.13 -12.23 19.54
N THR A 611 0.68 -11.08 19.88
CA THR A 611 1.96 -11.00 20.60
C THR A 611 2.04 -9.72 21.43
N ASP A 612 2.72 -9.80 22.57
CA ASP A 612 3.13 -8.69 23.41
C ASP A 612 4.64 -8.35 23.29
N GLU A 613 5.34 -9.02 22.36
CA GLU A 613 6.77 -8.82 22.14
C GLU A 613 7.09 -7.37 21.73
N ASP A 614 8.19 -6.84 22.27
CA ASP A 614 8.75 -5.55 21.86
C ASP A 614 9.71 -5.76 20.69
N TYR A 615 9.41 -5.14 19.55
CA TYR A 615 10.24 -5.27 18.34
C TYR A 615 11.60 -4.55 18.42
N THR A 616 11.86 -3.80 19.48
CA THR A 616 13.17 -3.20 19.76
C THR A 616 14.11 -4.10 20.57
N GLU A 617 13.59 -5.21 21.11
CA GLU A 617 14.36 -6.19 21.85
C GLU A 617 15.13 -7.13 20.91
N ASN A 618 16.18 -7.74 21.45
CA ASN A 618 17.06 -8.66 20.70
C ASN A 618 16.60 -10.12 20.76
N GLU A 619 15.40 -10.39 21.22
CA GLU A 619 14.83 -11.73 21.28
C GLU A 619 13.38 -11.75 20.82
N THR A 620 12.99 -12.85 20.19
CA THR A 620 11.61 -13.12 19.75
C THR A 620 11.37 -14.63 19.71
N ILE A 621 10.10 -15.03 19.58
CA ILE A 621 9.73 -16.42 19.31
C ILE A 621 9.33 -16.53 17.85
N SER A 622 9.96 -17.44 17.07
CA SER A 622 9.61 -17.62 15.67
C SER A 622 8.12 -17.94 15.49
N PHE A 623 7.50 -17.31 14.51
CA PHE A 623 6.12 -17.54 14.17
C PHE A 623 6.03 -18.30 12.84
N ARG A 624 5.44 -19.48 12.87
CA ARG A 624 5.37 -20.38 11.69
C ARG A 624 6.76 -20.64 11.09
N GLY A 625 7.75 -20.83 11.98
CA GLY A 625 9.13 -21.07 11.56
C GLY A 625 9.91 -19.85 11.05
N HIS A 626 9.41 -18.66 11.24
CA HIS A 626 9.99 -17.44 10.66
C HIS A 626 10.17 -16.31 11.68
N ALA A 627 11.19 -15.48 11.45
CA ALA A 627 11.38 -14.17 12.07
C ALA A 627 12.09 -13.24 11.06
N SER A 628 12.13 -11.95 11.34
CA SER A 628 12.86 -10.96 10.54
C SER A 628 13.61 -9.99 11.43
N ALA A 629 14.86 -9.70 11.07
CA ALA A 629 15.65 -8.65 11.69
C ALA A 629 15.89 -7.53 10.66
N ILE A 630 15.92 -6.28 11.13
CA ILE A 630 16.21 -5.10 10.33
C ILE A 630 17.48 -4.46 10.86
N ILE A 631 18.52 -4.39 10.02
CA ILE A 631 19.77 -3.71 10.35
C ILE A 631 19.76 -2.36 9.66
N ARG A 632 20.03 -1.31 10.44
CA ARG A 632 20.18 0.06 9.97
C ARG A 632 21.63 0.47 10.00
N SER A 633 22.10 1.16 8.96
CA SER A 633 23.46 1.68 8.90
C SER A 633 23.72 2.77 9.95
N GLY A 634 24.99 2.89 10.36
CA GLY A 634 25.50 4.10 10.98
C GLY A 634 26.04 5.07 9.93
N TYR A 635 26.80 6.09 10.38
CA TYR A 635 27.44 7.08 9.49
C TYR A 635 28.87 6.72 9.13
N LYS A 636 29.32 5.52 9.45
CA LYS A 636 30.69 5.09 9.29
C LYS A 636 30.76 3.83 8.47
N ALA A 637 31.59 3.89 7.41
CA ALA A 637 31.83 2.74 6.57
C ALA A 637 32.59 1.65 7.33
N GLY A 638 32.27 0.38 7.04
CA GLY A 638 32.87 -0.77 7.71
C GLY A 638 32.07 -2.05 7.46
N LYS A 639 31.99 -2.88 8.49
CA LYS A 639 31.26 -4.15 8.45
C LYS A 639 30.36 -4.26 9.66
N ALA A 640 29.17 -4.80 9.44
CA ALA A 640 28.27 -5.27 10.48
C ALA A 640 28.21 -6.79 10.44
N VAL A 641 28.27 -7.46 11.58
CA VAL A 641 28.11 -8.91 11.68
C VAL A 641 26.94 -9.21 12.58
N LEU A 642 25.83 -9.64 11.97
CA LEU A 642 24.67 -10.17 12.67
C LEU A 642 24.95 -11.61 13.11
N THR A 643 24.80 -11.89 14.38
CA THR A 643 24.84 -13.24 14.95
C THR A 643 23.43 -13.64 15.37
N VAL A 644 22.93 -14.75 14.85
CA VAL A 644 21.63 -15.33 15.20
C VAL A 644 21.86 -16.62 15.97
N THR A 645 21.17 -16.80 17.10
CA THR A 645 21.27 -18.00 17.95
C THR A 645 19.89 -18.52 18.29
N ALA A 646 19.78 -19.84 18.45
CA ALA A 646 18.62 -20.55 18.93
C ALA A 646 19.06 -21.74 19.81
N PRO A 647 18.23 -22.24 20.74
CA PRO A 647 18.53 -23.44 21.50
C PRO A 647 18.79 -24.64 20.58
N ASP A 648 19.78 -25.45 20.94
CA ASP A 648 20.14 -26.71 20.27
C ASP A 648 20.45 -26.60 18.75
N MET A 649 20.76 -25.39 18.27
CA MET A 649 21.14 -25.12 16.88
C MET A 649 22.49 -24.41 16.80
N GLU A 650 23.23 -24.65 15.73
CA GLU A 650 24.45 -23.90 15.46
C GLU A 650 24.13 -22.43 15.21
N LYS A 651 24.90 -21.54 15.83
CA LYS A 651 24.80 -20.10 15.58
C LYS A 651 25.16 -19.78 14.13
N VAL A 652 24.43 -18.83 13.53
CA VAL A 652 24.74 -18.32 12.20
C VAL A 652 25.25 -16.88 12.29
N GLN A 653 26.29 -16.58 11.54
CA GLN A 653 26.84 -15.23 11.42
C GLN A 653 26.70 -14.74 9.98
N LEU A 654 26.13 -13.56 9.82
CA LEU A 654 25.93 -12.91 8.54
C LEU A 654 26.69 -11.58 8.52
N GLN A 655 27.57 -11.41 7.54
CA GLN A 655 28.30 -10.15 7.33
C GLN A 655 27.55 -9.25 6.34
N ILE A 656 27.40 -7.98 6.70
CA ILE A 656 26.85 -6.91 5.87
C ILE A 656 27.95 -5.87 5.68
N GLU A 657 28.18 -5.46 4.44
CA GLU A 657 29.12 -4.37 4.12
C GLU A 657 28.41 -3.02 4.29
N ILE A 658 29.06 -2.08 4.98
CA ILE A 658 28.59 -0.70 5.12
C ILE A 658 29.53 0.18 4.31
N ILE A 659 29.06 0.65 3.16
CA ILE A 659 29.85 1.38 2.16
C ILE A 659 29.70 2.89 2.35
N GLY A 660 30.81 3.63 2.16
CA GLY A 660 30.87 5.09 2.34
C GLY A 660 30.29 5.87 1.16
#